data_6789903ce2d164a9c91fa432f2179db6
#
_entry.id   6789903ce2d164a9c91fa432f2179db6
#
_cell.length_a   1.000
_cell.length_b   1.000
_cell.length_c   1.000
_cell.angle_alpha   90.00
_cell.angle_beta   90.00
_cell.angle_gamma   90.00
#
_symmetry.space_group_name_H-M   'P 1'
#
loop_
_entity.id
_entity.type
_entity.pdbx_description
1 polymer ?
#
loop_
_entity_poly.entity_id
_entity_poly.type
_entity_poly.pdbx_seq_one_letter_code
_entity_poly.pdbx_strand_id
1 'polypeptide(L)'
;MIDRETVDRIYAAANIVDIIGEYVTLKRKGVNYVACCPFHNEKTPSFVVSPSKGLYKCFGCGKGGNAVTFVMDQEATTYAEALKMVAKRYGIEVKEEALTEEEVRRNDDRESMFALNGWAAEYFANYLQRETEGQSVGLAYFRQKRGMTDATIKKFGLGFCPAKGDRMSKDALAAGYKKEFLLSTGLSLVSDRDGSLYDRFRDRVIFPVHNISGRIVAFGGRTLRTDKQVAKYQNSPESEIYSKKRELYGLYFAKKAIQQQDFAIMVEGYTDVISMHQAGVENVVSSSGTSLTTEQIRLLNRFTKNITVIYDGDSAGIHASLRGIDMILKEGMNVRVVLLPEPEDPDSFARSHTASELQEYIRANEQDFLEFKAKLLLQDAEGDPIRKAALIADMVQSVSVIPDPIQRSVYIKECARIMDIDEQILISEVARKRMTTSGDRETDEFLRRQTTLRQREAQQPGVEFVKQVEAGSSFETLEREIVKYLLKYGHCSFDFKEGRTMVACNVAEVIFSELSDDNIVFRNPVYNKIMAAYREQWAQLGTGVEVPAHVFLNHIDPEVCNMSVDILTSDDNYVASELWRRKEIHIDTDAEMLAVGVPKAVTLYKSKVIEALIKELQGRLGDENISDEEMRDVVQRLTAYNQVKVTIANKIQRLIL
;
A
#
# COMPACT_ATOMS: atom_id res chain seq x y z
N MET A 1 -3.29 20.13 -15.03
CA MET A 1 -2.80 18.73 -15.32
C MET A 1 -2.00 18.77 -16.62
N ILE A 2 -1.08 17.78 -16.85
CA ILE A 2 -0.44 17.67 -18.18
C ILE A 2 -1.54 17.29 -19.17
N ASP A 3 -1.63 17.99 -20.30
CA ASP A 3 -2.67 17.73 -21.29
C ASP A 3 -2.52 16.33 -21.91
N ARG A 4 -3.65 15.74 -22.32
CA ARG A 4 -3.70 14.36 -22.82
C ARG A 4 -2.82 14.14 -24.05
N GLU A 5 -2.74 15.12 -24.95
CA GLU A 5 -1.91 15.03 -26.15
C GLU A 5 -0.41 14.96 -25.80
N THR A 6 0.03 15.77 -24.81
CA THR A 6 1.40 15.71 -24.31
C THR A 6 1.69 14.37 -23.62
N VAL A 7 0.76 13.84 -22.81
CA VAL A 7 0.89 12.51 -22.20
C VAL A 7 1.05 11.43 -23.26
N ASP A 8 0.20 11.43 -24.29
CA ASP A 8 0.27 10.45 -25.39
C ASP A 8 1.60 10.56 -26.16
N ARG A 9 2.09 11.77 -26.42
CA ARG A 9 3.40 12.02 -27.03
C ARG A 9 4.55 11.48 -26.19
N ILE A 10 4.49 11.65 -24.86
CA ILE A 10 5.50 11.12 -23.95
C ILE A 10 5.52 9.59 -24.01
N TYR A 11 4.36 8.95 -23.96
CA TYR A 11 4.28 7.49 -24.05
C TYR A 11 4.73 6.95 -25.42
N ALA A 12 4.38 7.63 -26.49
CA ALA A 12 4.79 7.22 -27.84
C ALA A 12 6.31 7.32 -28.04
N ALA A 13 6.96 8.30 -27.41
CA ALA A 13 8.41 8.50 -27.48
C ALA A 13 9.20 7.63 -26.49
N ALA A 14 8.59 7.21 -25.38
CA ALA A 14 9.25 6.49 -24.30
C ALA A 14 9.62 5.06 -24.69
N ASN A 15 10.89 4.82 -25.02
CA ASN A 15 11.42 3.48 -25.24
C ASN A 15 11.74 2.83 -23.88
N ILE A 16 11.00 1.79 -23.52
CA ILE A 16 11.13 1.13 -22.23
C ILE A 16 12.51 0.47 -22.02
N VAL A 17 13.15 -0.02 -23.10
CA VAL A 17 14.47 -0.64 -23.02
C VAL A 17 15.54 0.40 -22.71
N ASP A 18 15.44 1.58 -23.34
CA ASP A 18 16.38 2.67 -23.12
C ASP A 18 16.27 3.25 -21.71
N ILE A 19 15.02 3.43 -21.24
CA ILE A 19 14.77 3.96 -19.91
C ILE A 19 15.26 2.98 -18.83
N ILE A 20 14.90 1.71 -18.92
CA ILE A 20 15.30 0.70 -17.93
C ILE A 20 16.81 0.40 -18.01
N GLY A 21 17.38 0.46 -19.23
CA GLY A 21 18.80 0.21 -19.47
C GLY A 21 19.75 1.17 -18.76
N GLU A 22 19.28 2.35 -18.31
CA GLU A 22 20.06 3.29 -17.48
C GLU A 22 20.24 2.82 -16.04
N TYR A 23 19.31 2.00 -15.56
CA TYR A 23 19.29 1.56 -14.17
C TYR A 23 19.82 0.13 -13.99
N VAL A 24 19.61 -0.73 -14.99
CA VAL A 24 20.02 -2.13 -14.93
C VAL A 24 20.59 -2.62 -16.26
N THR A 25 21.55 -3.55 -16.20
CA THR A 25 22.12 -4.17 -17.40
C THR A 25 21.14 -5.20 -17.99
N LEU A 26 20.51 -4.84 -19.10
CA LEU A 26 19.57 -5.69 -19.82
C LEU A 26 20.30 -6.69 -20.73
N LYS A 27 19.96 -7.98 -20.62
CA LYS A 27 20.44 -9.05 -21.52
C LYS A 27 19.32 -9.51 -22.42
N ARG A 28 19.55 -9.59 -23.72
CA ARG A 28 18.54 -10.04 -24.68
C ARG A 28 18.26 -11.54 -24.51
N LYS A 29 16.99 -11.92 -24.44
CA LYS A 29 16.51 -13.31 -24.41
C LYS A 29 15.32 -13.46 -25.36
N GLY A 30 15.61 -13.91 -26.58
CA GLY A 30 14.60 -13.96 -27.66
C GLY A 30 14.14 -12.56 -28.08
N VAL A 31 12.83 -12.33 -28.03
CA VAL A 31 12.20 -11.04 -28.35
C VAL A 31 12.17 -10.06 -27.16
N ASN A 32 12.46 -10.54 -25.95
CA ASN A 32 12.45 -9.79 -24.72
C ASN A 32 13.87 -9.55 -24.18
N TYR A 33 13.97 -8.70 -23.14
CA TYR A 33 15.19 -8.51 -22.37
C TYR A 33 14.97 -9.00 -20.93
N VAL A 34 16.04 -9.45 -20.28
CA VAL A 34 16.02 -9.92 -18.90
C VAL A 34 17.14 -9.26 -18.09
N ALA A 35 16.88 -9.03 -16.80
CA ALA A 35 17.85 -8.51 -15.84
C ALA A 35 17.54 -9.03 -14.44
N CYS A 36 18.47 -8.84 -13.49
CA CYS A 36 18.13 -8.87 -12.07
C CYS A 36 17.28 -7.65 -11.75
N CYS A 37 16.25 -7.83 -10.94
CA CYS A 37 15.28 -6.80 -10.63
C CYS A 37 15.92 -5.64 -9.84
N PRO A 38 15.67 -4.37 -10.20
CA PRO A 38 16.15 -3.24 -9.43
C PRO A 38 15.35 -2.98 -8.14
N PHE A 39 14.19 -3.64 -7.98
CA PHE A 39 13.26 -3.41 -6.88
C PHE A 39 13.41 -4.42 -5.73
N HIS A 40 14.09 -5.56 -5.94
CA HIS A 40 14.39 -6.54 -4.90
C HIS A 40 15.71 -7.25 -5.19
N ASN A 41 16.31 -7.82 -4.16
CA ASN A 41 17.60 -8.50 -4.30
C ASN A 41 17.40 -9.94 -4.79
N GLU A 42 18.00 -10.27 -5.93
CA GLU A 42 17.95 -11.62 -6.51
C GLU A 42 19.28 -11.98 -7.19
N LYS A 43 19.58 -13.28 -7.22
CA LYS A 43 20.78 -13.81 -7.91
C LYS A 43 20.47 -14.31 -9.32
N THR A 44 19.21 -14.67 -9.57
CA THR A 44 18.74 -15.20 -10.86
C THR A 44 17.82 -14.19 -11.52
N PRO A 45 18.07 -13.77 -12.77
CA PRO A 45 17.25 -12.76 -13.45
C PRO A 45 15.78 -13.19 -13.57
N SER A 46 14.88 -12.46 -12.91
CA SER A 46 13.42 -12.63 -13.00
C SER A 46 12.68 -11.41 -13.57
N PHE A 47 13.42 -10.33 -13.83
CA PHE A 47 12.89 -9.10 -14.40
C PHE A 47 12.91 -9.16 -15.93
N VAL A 48 11.72 -9.14 -16.54
CA VAL A 48 11.54 -9.26 -18.00
C VAL A 48 11.01 -7.93 -18.55
N VAL A 49 11.63 -7.44 -19.63
CA VAL A 49 11.21 -6.27 -20.38
C VAL A 49 10.80 -6.71 -21.78
N SER A 50 9.56 -6.38 -22.16
CA SER A 50 9.00 -6.66 -23.49
C SER A 50 8.92 -5.38 -24.32
N PRO A 51 9.82 -5.18 -25.31
CA PRO A 51 9.80 -3.97 -26.14
C PRO A 51 8.52 -3.88 -26.99
N SER A 52 8.05 -5.01 -27.52
CA SER A 52 6.85 -5.03 -28.37
C SER A 52 5.55 -4.67 -27.64
N LYS A 53 5.48 -4.99 -26.33
CA LYS A 53 4.36 -4.64 -25.47
C LYS A 53 4.56 -3.29 -24.75
N GLY A 54 5.78 -2.72 -24.75
CA GLY A 54 6.13 -1.52 -23.98
C GLY A 54 6.07 -1.70 -22.45
N LEU A 55 6.28 -2.94 -21.96
CA LEU A 55 6.05 -3.33 -20.58
C LEU A 55 7.27 -3.99 -19.94
N TYR A 56 7.37 -3.88 -18.61
CA TYR A 56 8.20 -4.77 -17.82
C TYR A 56 7.36 -5.56 -16.80
N LYS A 57 7.86 -6.73 -16.42
CA LYS A 57 7.31 -7.56 -15.33
C LYS A 57 8.45 -8.27 -14.60
N CYS A 58 8.48 -8.17 -13.29
CA CYS A 58 9.32 -9.01 -12.45
C CYS A 58 8.50 -10.20 -11.93
N PHE A 59 8.92 -11.41 -12.26
CA PHE A 59 8.26 -12.64 -11.80
C PHE A 59 8.69 -13.05 -10.39
N GLY A 60 9.72 -12.38 -9.80
CA GLY A 60 10.14 -12.59 -8.42
C GLY A 60 9.29 -11.80 -7.42
N CYS A 61 9.19 -10.48 -7.59
CA CYS A 61 8.46 -9.61 -6.67
C CYS A 61 7.07 -9.16 -7.17
N GLY A 62 6.66 -9.58 -8.37
CA GLY A 62 5.35 -9.23 -8.93
C GLY A 62 5.23 -7.82 -9.52
N LYS A 63 6.19 -6.92 -9.31
CA LYS A 63 6.14 -5.55 -9.88
C LYS A 63 6.13 -5.59 -11.40
N GLY A 64 5.32 -4.73 -12.01
CA GLY A 64 5.23 -4.59 -13.45
C GLY A 64 4.59 -3.26 -13.84
N GLY A 65 4.78 -2.84 -15.10
CA GLY A 65 4.24 -1.59 -15.59
C GLY A 65 4.86 -1.17 -16.92
N ASN A 66 4.67 0.09 -17.27
CA ASN A 66 5.25 0.75 -18.44
C ASN A 66 6.51 1.57 -18.07
N ALA A 67 7.07 2.30 -19.03
CA ALA A 67 8.26 3.11 -18.83
C ALA A 67 8.07 4.22 -17.76
N VAL A 68 6.91 4.86 -17.71
CA VAL A 68 6.60 5.91 -16.72
C VAL A 68 6.43 5.30 -15.33
N THR A 69 5.70 4.19 -15.23
CA THR A 69 5.53 3.45 -13.96
C THR A 69 6.88 2.97 -13.42
N PHE A 70 7.80 2.53 -14.30
CA PHE A 70 9.15 2.18 -13.91
C PHE A 70 9.89 3.34 -13.27
N VAL A 71 9.85 4.55 -13.90
CA VAL A 71 10.47 5.76 -13.36
C VAL A 71 9.82 6.17 -12.03
N MET A 72 8.48 6.07 -11.91
CA MET A 72 7.77 6.33 -10.65
C MET A 72 8.31 5.45 -9.51
N ASP A 73 8.40 4.15 -9.76
CA ASP A 73 8.84 3.17 -8.76
C ASP A 73 10.34 3.31 -8.45
N GLN A 74 11.17 3.54 -9.47
CA GLN A 74 12.62 3.62 -9.31
C GLN A 74 13.07 4.90 -8.63
N GLU A 75 12.47 6.05 -9.00
CA GLU A 75 12.79 7.35 -8.43
C GLU A 75 11.88 7.71 -7.23
N ALA A 76 10.88 6.87 -6.93
CA ALA A 76 9.88 7.09 -5.91
C ALA A 76 9.21 8.47 -6.04
N THR A 77 8.77 8.79 -7.25
CA THR A 77 8.16 10.08 -7.62
C THR A 77 6.67 9.93 -7.92
N THR A 78 5.98 11.05 -8.07
CA THR A 78 4.57 11.06 -8.51
C THR A 78 4.47 10.82 -10.02
N TYR A 79 3.28 10.44 -10.48
CA TYR A 79 3.00 10.24 -11.91
C TYR A 79 3.34 11.48 -12.75
N ALA A 80 2.95 12.67 -12.30
CA ALA A 80 3.23 13.91 -13.00
C ALA A 80 4.74 14.23 -13.07
N GLU A 81 5.47 13.97 -11.98
CA GLU A 81 6.93 14.15 -11.94
C GLU A 81 7.63 13.15 -12.86
N ALA A 82 7.22 11.88 -12.84
CA ALA A 82 7.77 10.85 -13.73
C ALA A 82 7.54 11.19 -15.22
N LEU A 83 6.33 11.66 -15.57
CA LEU A 83 6.05 12.15 -16.92
C LEU A 83 6.98 13.32 -17.32
N LYS A 84 7.18 14.30 -16.44
CA LYS A 84 8.10 15.42 -16.68
C LYS A 84 9.55 14.95 -16.85
N MET A 85 9.97 13.95 -16.07
CA MET A 85 11.32 13.36 -16.20
C MET A 85 11.50 12.67 -17.55
N VAL A 86 10.52 11.85 -17.96
CA VAL A 86 10.53 11.18 -19.26
C VAL A 86 10.45 12.20 -20.40
N ALA A 87 9.56 13.19 -20.31
CA ALA A 87 9.44 14.27 -21.29
C ALA A 87 10.77 15.02 -21.49
N LYS A 88 11.43 15.40 -20.40
CA LYS A 88 12.74 16.08 -20.43
C LYS A 88 13.79 15.24 -21.14
N ARG A 89 13.81 13.94 -20.92
CA ARG A 89 14.75 13.02 -21.56
C ARG A 89 14.60 12.95 -23.08
N TYR A 90 13.35 12.97 -23.55
CA TYR A 90 13.04 12.89 -24.98
C TYR A 90 12.84 14.28 -25.63
N GLY A 91 13.15 15.37 -24.92
CA GLY A 91 13.03 16.74 -25.42
C GLY A 91 11.60 17.16 -25.75
N ILE A 92 10.61 16.56 -25.05
CA ILE A 92 9.19 16.88 -25.26
C ILE A 92 8.82 18.04 -24.35
N GLU A 93 8.33 19.12 -24.94
CA GLU A 93 7.76 20.24 -24.21
C GLU A 93 6.45 19.82 -23.56
N VAL A 94 6.36 19.97 -22.24
CA VAL A 94 5.18 19.59 -21.46
C VAL A 94 4.18 20.74 -21.47
N LYS A 95 3.06 20.53 -22.17
CA LYS A 95 1.92 21.44 -22.12
C LYS A 95 1.01 21.02 -20.97
N GLU A 96 0.62 21.98 -20.16
CA GLU A 96 -0.34 21.76 -19.09
C GLU A 96 -1.69 22.33 -19.52
N GLU A 97 -2.78 21.64 -19.22
CA GLU A 97 -4.15 22.15 -19.44
C GLU A 97 -4.30 23.47 -18.70
N ALA A 98 -5.01 24.41 -19.31
CA ALA A 98 -5.33 25.68 -18.67
C ALA A 98 -6.12 25.40 -17.38
N LEU A 99 -5.43 25.57 -16.24
CA LEU A 99 -6.05 25.48 -14.92
C LEU A 99 -7.04 26.64 -14.76
N THR A 100 -8.08 26.44 -13.99
CA THR A 100 -8.95 27.53 -13.56
C THR A 100 -8.12 28.58 -12.79
N GLU A 101 -8.50 29.84 -12.79
CA GLU A 101 -7.81 30.89 -12.05
C GLU A 101 -7.62 30.54 -10.57
N GLU A 102 -8.57 29.82 -9.98
CA GLU A 102 -8.52 29.33 -8.59
C GLU A 102 -7.49 28.21 -8.42
N GLU A 103 -7.40 27.28 -9.35
CA GLU A 103 -6.39 26.20 -9.34
C GLU A 103 -4.97 26.73 -9.57
N VAL A 104 -4.82 27.70 -10.48
CA VAL A 104 -3.54 28.40 -10.70
C VAL A 104 -3.10 29.06 -9.40
N ARG A 105 -3.99 29.86 -8.78
CA ARG A 105 -3.71 30.56 -7.53
C ARG A 105 -3.32 29.57 -6.41
N ARG A 106 -4.05 28.49 -6.29
CA ARG A 106 -3.76 27.45 -5.27
C ARG A 106 -2.41 26.78 -5.49
N ASN A 107 -2.05 26.49 -6.75
CA ASN A 107 -0.74 25.94 -7.07
C ASN A 107 0.38 26.94 -6.78
N ASP A 108 0.20 28.21 -7.12
CA ASP A 108 1.15 29.29 -6.86
C ASP A 108 1.34 29.50 -5.34
N ASP A 109 0.25 29.43 -4.55
CA ASP A 109 0.31 29.50 -3.10
C ASP A 109 1.10 28.32 -2.50
N ARG A 110 0.88 27.10 -3.01
CA ARG A 110 1.65 25.91 -2.59
C ARG A 110 3.12 26.03 -2.94
N GLU A 111 3.45 26.45 -4.16
CA GLU A 111 4.85 26.68 -4.57
C GLU A 111 5.52 27.77 -3.72
N SER A 112 4.80 28.83 -3.38
CA SER A 112 5.24 29.86 -2.46
C SER A 112 5.52 29.33 -1.05
N MET A 113 4.67 28.44 -0.53
CA MET A 113 4.89 27.76 0.76
C MET A 113 6.13 26.84 0.71
N PHE A 114 6.33 26.09 -0.37
CA PHE A 114 7.53 25.27 -0.54
C PHE A 114 8.80 26.12 -0.64
N ALA A 115 8.77 27.22 -1.38
CA ALA A 115 9.89 28.15 -1.49
C ALA A 115 10.24 28.75 -0.13
N LEU A 116 9.21 29.17 0.65
CA LEU A 116 9.39 29.67 2.00
C LEU A 116 10.00 28.63 2.93
N ASN A 117 9.52 27.39 2.91
CA ASN A 117 10.08 26.32 3.75
C ASN A 117 11.51 25.99 3.36
N GLY A 118 11.85 25.98 2.06
CA GLY A 118 13.21 25.81 1.59
C GLY A 118 14.13 26.92 2.12
N TRP A 119 13.72 28.18 1.97
CA TRP A 119 14.44 29.32 2.52
C TRP A 119 14.60 29.23 4.05
N ALA A 120 13.53 28.89 4.78
CA ALA A 120 13.58 28.77 6.23
C ALA A 120 14.56 27.66 6.69
N ALA A 121 14.62 26.55 5.98
CA ALA A 121 15.60 25.49 6.28
C ALA A 121 17.04 25.98 6.06
N GLU A 122 17.31 26.67 4.97
CA GLU A 122 18.63 27.29 4.71
C GLU A 122 18.95 28.35 5.77
N TYR A 123 17.97 29.16 6.15
CA TYR A 123 18.10 30.15 7.21
C TYR A 123 18.52 29.51 8.54
N PHE A 124 17.82 28.48 9.00
CA PHE A 124 18.12 27.79 10.24
C PHE A 124 19.46 27.06 10.19
N ALA A 125 19.80 26.44 9.07
CA ALA A 125 21.10 25.79 8.88
C ALA A 125 22.26 26.80 8.86
N ASN A 126 22.09 27.94 8.17
CA ASN A 126 23.08 29.01 8.16
C ASN A 126 23.23 29.64 9.54
N TYR A 127 22.12 29.87 10.26
CA TYR A 127 22.16 30.37 11.62
C TYR A 127 22.93 29.43 12.57
N LEU A 128 22.68 28.12 12.46
CA LEU A 128 23.41 27.09 13.20
C LEU A 128 24.93 27.16 12.98
N GLN A 129 25.35 27.38 11.73
CA GLN A 129 26.76 27.30 11.34
C GLN A 129 27.54 28.61 11.49
N ARG A 130 26.88 29.77 11.36
CA ARG A 130 27.56 31.06 11.25
C ARG A 130 27.38 31.99 12.44
N GLU A 131 26.26 31.87 13.16
CA GLU A 131 25.97 32.75 14.27
C GLU A 131 26.51 32.19 15.60
N THR A 132 27.00 33.05 16.47
CA THR A 132 27.60 32.65 17.76
C THR A 132 26.64 31.84 18.62
N GLU A 133 25.37 32.23 18.68
CA GLU A 133 24.32 31.50 19.41
C GLU A 133 24.09 30.12 18.79
N GLY A 134 23.97 30.03 17.46
CA GLY A 134 23.82 28.78 16.73
C GLY A 134 24.95 27.81 17.00
N GLN A 135 26.20 28.31 16.99
CA GLN A 135 27.41 27.51 17.25
C GLN A 135 27.51 27.05 18.70
N SER A 136 27.34 27.97 19.64
CA SER A 136 27.55 27.68 21.08
C SER A 136 26.42 26.84 21.69
N VAL A 137 25.19 26.92 21.19
CA VAL A 137 24.04 26.22 21.71
C VAL A 137 23.63 25.05 20.79
N GLY A 138 23.26 25.35 19.54
CA GLY A 138 22.71 24.38 18.61
C GLY A 138 23.73 23.37 18.12
N LEU A 139 24.88 23.85 17.61
CA LEU A 139 25.93 22.99 17.08
C LEU A 139 26.63 22.18 18.18
N ALA A 140 26.83 22.78 19.37
CA ALA A 140 27.32 22.09 20.55
C ALA A 140 26.36 20.94 20.97
N TYR A 141 25.04 21.16 20.90
CA TYR A 141 24.07 20.10 21.16
C TYR A 141 24.21 18.94 20.17
N PHE A 142 24.24 19.22 18.86
CA PHE A 142 24.34 18.16 17.87
C PHE A 142 25.68 17.41 17.94
N ARG A 143 26.80 18.12 18.04
CA ARG A 143 28.15 17.51 18.06
C ARG A 143 28.47 16.85 19.39
N GLN A 144 28.35 17.57 20.51
CA GLN A 144 28.84 17.12 21.80
C GLN A 144 27.82 16.22 22.52
N LYS A 145 26.53 16.62 22.52
CA LYS A 145 25.50 15.86 23.23
C LYS A 145 24.94 14.70 22.43
N ARG A 146 24.85 14.84 21.08
CA ARG A 146 24.30 13.82 20.20
C ARG A 146 25.33 13.08 19.36
N GLY A 147 26.58 13.50 19.36
CA GLY A 147 27.65 12.84 18.59
C GLY A 147 27.45 12.87 17.08
N MET A 148 26.67 13.84 16.56
CA MET A 148 26.39 13.94 15.13
C MET A 148 27.57 14.55 14.39
N THR A 149 27.94 13.94 13.25
CA THR A 149 28.99 14.45 12.37
C THR A 149 28.50 15.63 11.54
N ASP A 150 29.43 16.45 11.04
CA ASP A 150 29.07 17.57 10.15
C ASP A 150 28.40 17.10 8.85
N ALA A 151 28.81 15.93 8.35
CA ALA A 151 28.19 15.31 7.19
C ALA A 151 26.72 14.97 7.47
N THR A 152 26.41 14.41 8.63
CA THR A 152 25.06 14.09 9.07
C THR A 152 24.22 15.35 9.28
N ILE A 153 24.76 16.35 9.98
CA ILE A 153 24.11 17.64 10.20
C ILE A 153 23.74 18.29 8.85
N LYS A 154 24.65 18.26 7.90
CA LYS A 154 24.41 18.78 6.53
C LYS A 154 23.42 17.93 5.75
N LYS A 155 23.53 16.59 5.80
CA LYS A 155 22.65 15.65 5.06
C LYS A 155 21.19 15.83 5.46
N PHE A 156 20.91 15.96 6.75
CA PHE A 156 19.55 16.14 7.28
C PHE A 156 19.10 17.60 7.33
N GLY A 157 19.98 18.57 6.97
CA GLY A 157 19.65 19.99 6.96
C GLY A 157 19.36 20.56 8.34
N LEU A 158 20.00 20.03 9.40
CA LEU A 158 19.73 20.42 10.79
C LEU A 158 20.04 21.90 11.02
N GLY A 159 19.23 22.57 11.82
CA GLY A 159 19.29 24.00 12.02
C GLY A 159 19.09 24.44 13.47
N PHE A 160 19.13 25.75 13.68
CA PHE A 160 18.79 26.38 14.95
C PHE A 160 17.96 27.65 14.70
N CYS A 161 16.85 27.78 15.43
CA CYS A 161 16.03 28.99 15.40
C CYS A 161 16.45 29.92 16.54
N PRO A 162 16.73 31.23 16.25
CA PRO A 162 17.18 32.20 17.24
C PRO A 162 16.28 32.27 18.47
N ALA A 163 16.85 32.56 19.66
CA ALA A 163 16.09 32.81 20.87
C ALA A 163 15.30 34.12 20.82
N LYS A 164 15.80 35.13 20.07
CA LYS A 164 15.07 36.38 19.84
C LYS A 164 13.81 36.12 19.04
N GLY A 165 12.67 36.38 19.64
CA GLY A 165 11.38 35.82 19.31
C GLY A 165 10.74 36.14 17.97
N ASP A 166 11.32 37.03 17.13
CA ASP A 166 10.73 37.49 15.86
C ASP A 166 11.79 37.65 14.72
N ARG A 167 13.02 37.16 14.95
CA ARG A 167 14.14 37.41 14.02
C ARG A 167 13.90 36.74 12.67
N MET A 168 13.57 35.46 12.66
CA MET A 168 13.33 34.73 11.42
C MET A 168 12.13 35.32 10.66
N SER A 169 11.04 35.64 11.36
CA SER A 169 9.85 36.27 10.75
C SER A 169 10.18 37.60 10.08
N LYS A 170 10.99 38.45 10.71
CA LYS A 170 11.43 39.72 10.14
C LYS A 170 12.32 39.55 8.92
N ASP A 171 13.28 38.63 9.00
CA ASP A 171 14.21 38.33 7.92
C ASP A 171 13.45 37.71 6.71
N ALA A 172 12.43 36.87 6.94
CA ALA A 172 11.58 36.32 5.88
C ALA A 172 10.75 37.42 5.16
N LEU A 173 10.16 38.34 5.93
CA LEU A 173 9.43 39.48 5.35
C LEU A 173 10.37 40.40 4.55
N ALA A 174 11.58 40.64 5.05
CA ALA A 174 12.60 41.43 4.35
C ALA A 174 13.07 40.72 3.07
N ALA A 175 13.08 39.38 3.04
CA ALA A 175 13.37 38.59 1.85
C ALA A 175 12.19 38.52 0.84
N GLY A 176 11.06 39.20 1.14
CA GLY A 176 9.93 39.31 0.23
C GLY A 176 8.84 38.25 0.42
N TYR A 177 8.96 37.35 1.40
CA TYR A 177 7.90 36.38 1.69
C TYR A 177 6.70 37.04 2.36
N LYS A 178 5.49 36.59 2.00
CA LYS A 178 4.26 37.16 2.53
C LYS A 178 3.91 36.62 3.92
N LYS A 179 3.33 37.48 4.76
CA LYS A 179 2.87 37.13 6.11
C LYS A 179 1.91 35.95 6.11
N GLU A 180 1.02 35.85 5.12
CA GLU A 180 0.04 34.77 4.99
C GLU A 180 0.69 33.39 4.93
N PHE A 181 1.79 33.23 4.18
CA PHE A 181 2.52 31.97 4.07
C PHE A 181 3.32 31.61 5.31
N LEU A 182 3.85 32.61 6.04
CA LEU A 182 4.49 32.40 7.34
C LEU A 182 3.51 31.83 8.36
N LEU A 183 2.25 32.26 8.31
CA LEU A 183 1.20 31.78 9.19
C LEU A 183 0.65 30.42 8.75
N SER A 184 0.39 30.22 7.47
CA SER A 184 -0.17 28.98 6.94
C SER A 184 0.80 27.79 7.04
N THR A 185 2.12 28.02 6.88
CA THR A 185 3.15 26.99 7.15
C THR A 185 3.44 26.80 8.64
N GLY A 186 2.95 27.70 9.47
CA GLY A 186 3.19 27.72 10.92
C GLY A 186 4.63 28.00 11.31
N LEU A 187 5.42 28.67 10.46
CA LEU A 187 6.73 29.20 10.82
C LEU A 187 6.63 30.35 11.80
N SER A 188 5.60 31.17 11.67
CA SER A 188 5.30 32.29 12.56
C SER A 188 3.91 32.19 13.18
N LEU A 189 3.73 32.84 14.29
CA LEU A 189 2.47 33.00 15.03
C LEU A 189 2.19 34.47 15.23
N VAL A 190 0.91 34.80 15.48
CA VAL A 190 0.49 36.16 15.84
C VAL A 190 0.34 36.27 17.34
N SER A 191 0.88 37.31 17.92
CA SER A 191 0.73 37.61 19.35
C SER A 191 -0.66 38.18 19.64
N ASP A 192 -1.37 37.59 20.59
CA ASP A 192 -2.71 38.05 21.04
C ASP A 192 -2.65 39.42 21.72
N ARG A 193 -1.47 39.88 22.14
CA ARG A 193 -1.29 41.12 22.87
C ARG A 193 -1.24 42.35 21.96
N ASP A 194 -0.54 42.26 20.83
CA ASP A 194 -0.21 43.42 19.98
C ASP A 194 -0.31 43.11 18.49
N GLY A 195 -0.74 41.91 18.10
CA GLY A 195 -0.85 41.49 16.69
C GLY A 195 0.48 41.34 15.96
N SER A 196 1.62 41.41 16.67
CA SER A 196 2.94 41.22 16.07
C SER A 196 3.21 39.76 15.72
N LEU A 197 4.06 39.51 14.71
CA LEU A 197 4.55 38.18 14.39
C LEU A 197 5.67 37.79 15.36
N TYR A 198 5.68 36.50 15.72
CA TYR A 198 6.80 35.88 16.42
C TYR A 198 7.08 34.48 15.90
N ASP A 199 8.34 34.06 16.03
CA ASP A 199 8.83 32.78 15.52
C ASP A 199 8.28 31.61 16.35
N ARG A 200 7.67 30.63 15.68
CA ARG A 200 7.11 29.43 16.35
C ARG A 200 8.19 28.60 17.02
N PHE A 201 9.33 28.46 16.37
CA PHE A 201 10.41 27.56 16.78
C PHE A 201 11.54 28.25 17.58
N ARG A 202 11.30 29.45 18.10
CA ARG A 202 12.30 30.19 18.85
C ARG A 202 13.02 29.35 19.90
N ASP A 203 14.35 29.50 19.99
CA ASP A 203 15.23 28.83 20.97
C ASP A 203 15.14 27.29 20.88
N ARG A 204 15.13 26.77 19.64
CA ARG A 204 15.04 25.33 19.36
C ARG A 204 16.03 24.90 18.30
N VAL A 205 16.57 23.70 18.46
CA VAL A 205 17.21 22.98 17.36
C VAL A 205 16.13 22.47 16.41
N ILE A 206 16.41 22.54 15.11
CA ILE A 206 15.43 22.34 14.04
C ILE A 206 15.74 21.08 13.23
N PHE A 207 14.71 20.31 12.96
CA PHE A 207 14.69 19.10 12.15
C PHE A 207 13.76 19.32 10.96
N PRO A 208 14.29 19.58 9.74
CA PRO A 208 13.44 19.71 8.55
C PRO A 208 12.76 18.39 8.20
N VAL A 209 11.46 18.44 7.90
CA VAL A 209 10.68 17.28 7.45
C VAL A 209 10.57 17.32 5.94
N HIS A 210 11.05 16.26 5.27
CA HIS A 210 11.02 16.12 3.83
C HIS A 210 9.85 15.22 3.42
N ASN A 211 9.16 15.61 2.34
CA ASN A 211 8.25 14.68 1.68
C ASN A 211 9.04 13.63 0.88
N ILE A 212 8.32 12.69 0.26
CA ILE A 212 8.92 11.61 -0.51
C ILE A 212 9.80 12.07 -1.69
N SER A 213 9.53 13.26 -2.28
CA SER A 213 10.32 13.87 -3.36
C SER A 213 11.50 14.72 -2.86
N GLY A 214 11.67 14.86 -1.55
CA GLY A 214 12.78 15.58 -0.94
C GLY A 214 12.53 17.09 -0.75
N ARG A 215 11.30 17.57 -1.00
CA ARG A 215 10.93 18.96 -0.69
C ARG A 215 10.63 19.10 0.80
N ILE A 216 11.03 20.21 1.39
CA ILE A 216 10.79 20.49 2.81
C ILE A 216 9.34 20.96 3.00
N VAL A 217 8.57 20.19 3.77
CA VAL A 217 7.13 20.43 4.00
C VAL A 217 6.84 21.00 5.39
N ALA A 218 7.71 20.72 6.37
CA ALA A 218 7.48 21.08 7.76
C ALA A 218 8.78 21.09 8.56
N PHE A 219 8.68 21.42 9.84
CA PHE A 219 9.79 21.41 10.78
C PHE A 219 9.37 20.79 12.11
N GLY A 220 10.30 20.06 12.72
CA GLY A 220 10.29 19.73 14.14
C GLY A 220 11.27 20.61 14.90
N GLY A 221 10.90 21.10 16.05
CA GLY A 221 11.76 21.93 16.90
C GLY A 221 11.88 21.36 18.30
N ARG A 222 13.10 21.07 18.78
CA ARG A 222 13.37 20.61 20.15
C ARG A 222 13.96 21.72 20.99
N THR A 223 13.33 22.03 22.13
CA THR A 223 13.94 22.96 23.12
C THR A 223 15.10 22.30 23.84
N LEU A 224 16.13 23.07 24.10
CA LEU A 224 17.28 22.66 24.92
C LEU A 224 17.12 23.11 26.39
N ARG A 225 16.04 23.84 26.71
CA ARG A 225 15.72 24.25 28.08
C ARG A 225 15.29 23.04 28.92
N THR A 226 15.60 23.11 30.20
CA THR A 226 15.19 22.12 31.22
C THR A 226 13.84 22.45 31.87
N ASP A 227 13.24 23.58 31.47
CA ASP A 227 11.96 24.03 32.00
C ASP A 227 10.82 23.10 31.59
N LYS A 228 10.14 22.50 32.58
CA LYS A 228 9.04 21.55 32.38
C LYS A 228 7.75 22.21 31.83
N GLN A 229 7.64 23.53 31.83
CA GLN A 229 6.49 24.26 31.31
C GLN A 229 6.52 24.39 29.78
N VAL A 230 7.67 24.14 29.15
CA VAL A 230 7.84 24.21 27.70
C VAL A 230 7.86 22.81 27.10
N ALA A 231 6.98 22.55 26.13
CA ALA A 231 6.95 21.28 25.42
C ALA A 231 8.32 20.95 24.80
N LYS A 232 8.87 19.77 25.11
CA LYS A 232 10.18 19.30 24.66
C LYS A 232 10.30 19.35 23.15
N TYR A 233 9.28 18.89 22.44
CA TYR A 233 9.17 18.94 20.97
C TYR A 233 7.96 19.79 20.55
N GLN A 234 8.13 20.51 19.46
CA GLN A 234 7.09 21.29 18.80
C GLN A 234 7.21 21.04 17.29
N ASN A 235 6.09 20.69 16.64
CA ASN A 235 6.06 20.42 15.20
C ASN A 235 5.27 21.52 14.48
N SER A 236 5.48 21.66 13.15
CA SER A 236 4.60 22.45 12.29
C SER A 236 3.15 21.97 12.41
N PRO A 237 2.17 22.87 12.27
CA PRO A 237 0.76 22.48 12.14
C PRO A 237 0.47 21.84 10.80
N GLU A 238 -0.73 21.28 10.62
CA GLU A 238 -1.24 20.89 9.29
C GLU A 238 -1.28 22.11 8.37
N SER A 239 -0.94 21.91 7.10
CA SER A 239 -0.99 22.95 6.06
C SER A 239 -1.33 22.34 4.70
N GLU A 240 -1.48 23.14 3.65
CA GLU A 240 -1.73 22.63 2.30
C GLU A 240 -0.58 21.78 1.73
N ILE A 241 0.64 21.97 2.25
CA ILE A 241 1.82 21.22 1.81
C ILE A 241 2.30 20.18 2.82
N TYR A 242 1.69 20.11 4.01
CA TYR A 242 2.08 19.20 5.08
C TYR A 242 0.89 18.56 5.76
N SER A 243 0.89 17.23 5.81
CA SER A 243 -0.01 16.48 6.67
C SER A 243 0.79 15.52 7.55
N LYS A 244 0.74 15.77 8.86
CA LYS A 244 1.42 14.95 9.86
C LYS A 244 0.98 13.48 9.82
N LYS A 245 -0.25 13.23 9.37
CA LYS A 245 -0.82 11.88 9.22
C LYS A 245 -0.26 11.12 8.03
N ARG A 246 0.38 11.79 7.07
CA ARG A 246 0.84 11.21 5.79
C ARG A 246 2.34 11.17 5.64
N GLU A 247 3.09 11.93 6.44
CA GLU A 247 4.53 12.03 6.32
C GLU A 247 5.23 11.14 7.35
N LEU A 248 6.33 10.51 6.94
CA LEU A 248 7.25 9.78 7.79
C LEU A 248 8.61 10.46 7.76
N TYR A 249 9.12 10.82 8.92
CA TYR A 249 10.44 11.42 9.01
C TYR A 249 11.54 10.43 8.60
N GLY A 250 12.49 10.90 7.82
CA GLY A 250 13.58 10.06 7.33
C GLY A 250 13.27 9.30 6.04
N LEU A 251 12.00 9.15 5.62
CA LEU A 251 11.62 8.32 4.47
C LEU A 251 12.31 8.73 3.16
N TYR A 252 12.48 10.04 2.92
CA TYR A 252 13.20 10.51 1.75
C TYR A 252 14.62 9.93 1.65
N PHE A 253 15.33 9.86 2.78
CA PHE A 253 16.69 9.31 2.86
C PHE A 253 16.68 7.78 2.88
N ALA A 254 15.67 7.16 3.48
CA ALA A 254 15.58 5.74 3.72
C ALA A 254 15.04 4.92 2.54
N LYS A 255 14.25 5.52 1.63
CA LYS A 255 13.48 4.82 0.60
C LYS A 255 14.30 3.84 -0.25
N LYS A 256 15.52 4.19 -0.65
CA LYS A 256 16.40 3.30 -1.44
C LYS A 256 16.90 2.12 -0.62
N ALA A 257 17.31 2.36 0.62
CA ALA A 257 17.78 1.31 1.53
C ALA A 257 16.63 0.35 1.90
N ILE A 258 15.42 0.86 2.13
CA ILE A 258 14.21 0.06 2.37
C ILE A 258 13.94 -0.87 1.19
N GLN A 259 13.96 -0.36 -0.04
CA GLN A 259 13.73 -1.18 -1.24
C GLN A 259 14.83 -2.24 -1.44
N GLN A 260 16.10 -1.88 -1.22
CA GLN A 260 17.23 -2.80 -1.40
C GLN A 260 17.27 -3.91 -0.37
N GLN A 261 16.89 -3.62 0.87
CA GLN A 261 16.92 -4.56 1.99
C GLN A 261 15.58 -5.29 2.18
N ASP A 262 14.52 -4.80 1.51
CA ASP A 262 13.13 -5.28 1.61
C ASP A 262 12.58 -5.28 3.04
N PHE A 263 13.02 -4.35 3.87
CA PHE A 263 12.39 -4.07 5.16
C PHE A 263 12.67 -2.63 5.62
N ALA A 264 11.75 -2.09 6.41
CA ALA A 264 11.87 -0.79 7.05
C ALA A 264 12.00 -0.93 8.55
N ILE A 265 12.79 -0.07 9.16
CA ILE A 265 12.89 0.05 10.62
C ILE A 265 12.09 1.26 11.06
N MET A 266 11.16 1.07 12.00
CA MET A 266 10.35 2.12 12.60
C MET A 266 10.86 2.41 14.01
N VAL A 267 11.14 3.70 14.26
CA VAL A 267 11.52 4.24 15.58
C VAL A 267 10.61 5.41 15.95
N GLU A 268 10.78 6.00 17.15
CA GLU A 268 9.83 7.01 17.64
C GLU A 268 10.16 8.44 17.20
N GLY A 269 11.43 8.85 17.22
CA GLY A 269 11.83 10.25 17.16
C GLY A 269 12.80 10.63 16.06
N TYR A 270 13.01 11.94 15.92
CA TYR A 270 13.93 12.54 14.96
C TYR A 270 15.38 12.10 15.20
N THR A 271 15.82 12.14 16.46
CA THR A 271 17.19 11.81 16.84
C THR A 271 17.51 10.35 16.60
N ASP A 272 16.55 9.47 16.81
CA ASP A 272 16.69 8.02 16.62
C ASP A 272 16.97 7.71 15.15
N VAL A 273 16.16 8.29 14.25
CA VAL A 273 16.38 8.17 12.79
C VAL A 273 17.77 8.66 12.39
N ILE A 274 18.17 9.84 12.87
CA ILE A 274 19.45 10.44 12.47
C ILE A 274 20.64 9.64 12.98
N SER A 275 20.59 9.19 14.24
CA SER A 275 21.68 8.42 14.85
C SER A 275 21.81 7.03 14.26
N MET A 276 20.69 6.32 14.05
CA MET A 276 20.65 5.04 13.35
C MET A 276 21.21 5.17 11.93
N HIS A 277 20.77 6.19 11.19
CA HIS A 277 21.24 6.45 9.85
C HIS A 277 22.75 6.76 9.82
N GLN A 278 23.25 7.56 10.76
CA GLN A 278 24.69 7.85 10.90
C GLN A 278 25.49 6.59 11.23
N ALA A 279 24.93 5.68 12.03
CA ALA A 279 25.53 4.39 12.34
C ALA A 279 25.43 3.36 11.21
N GLY A 280 24.95 3.75 10.00
CA GLY A 280 24.89 2.90 8.81
C GLY A 280 23.62 2.05 8.68
N VAL A 281 22.60 2.28 9.52
CA VAL A 281 21.26 1.70 9.37
C VAL A 281 20.38 2.73 8.66
N GLU A 282 20.42 2.70 7.32
CA GLU A 282 19.79 3.75 6.50
C GLU A 282 18.30 3.55 6.21
N ASN A 283 17.77 2.34 6.41
CA ASN A 283 16.37 1.97 6.18
C ASN A 283 15.44 2.33 7.35
N VAL A 284 15.73 3.39 8.08
CA VAL A 284 15.05 3.81 9.32
C VAL A 284 14.15 5.04 9.10
N VAL A 285 12.93 5.00 9.66
CA VAL A 285 11.93 6.07 9.62
C VAL A 285 11.25 6.26 10.96
N SER A 286 10.59 7.41 11.18
CA SER A 286 9.78 7.61 12.38
C SER A 286 8.47 8.35 12.11
N SER A 287 7.48 8.13 12.99
CA SER A 287 6.22 8.87 13.03
C SER A 287 6.36 10.28 13.65
N SER A 288 7.51 10.56 14.28
CA SER A 288 7.94 11.87 14.81
C SER A 288 6.98 12.52 15.81
N GLY A 289 6.71 11.81 16.90
CA GLY A 289 5.95 12.33 18.06
C GLY A 289 4.44 12.33 17.83
N THR A 290 3.95 11.41 17.01
CA THR A 290 2.54 11.02 16.92
C THR A 290 2.41 9.50 16.94
N SER A 291 1.25 9.01 17.37
CA SER A 291 0.91 7.61 17.11
C SER A 291 0.94 7.34 15.60
N LEU A 292 1.45 6.17 15.21
CA LEU A 292 1.46 5.71 13.83
C LEU A 292 0.04 5.74 13.22
N THR A 293 -0.08 6.16 11.97
CA THR A 293 -1.36 6.28 11.26
C THR A 293 -1.48 5.28 10.10
N THR A 294 -2.71 4.99 9.70
CA THR A 294 -2.98 4.12 8.55
C THR A 294 -2.36 4.67 7.26
N GLU A 295 -2.40 5.99 7.06
CA GLU A 295 -1.82 6.64 5.89
C GLU A 295 -0.29 6.53 5.84
N GLN A 296 0.38 6.64 6.99
CA GLN A 296 1.83 6.42 7.10
C GLN A 296 2.20 4.96 6.81
N ILE A 297 1.41 4.01 7.30
CA ILE A 297 1.59 2.58 7.03
C ILE A 297 1.42 2.30 5.53
N ARG A 298 0.38 2.83 4.90
CA ARG A 298 0.15 2.70 3.45
C ARG A 298 1.25 3.34 2.63
N LEU A 299 1.79 4.47 3.09
CA LEU A 299 2.94 5.10 2.45
C LEU A 299 4.16 4.17 2.49
N LEU A 300 4.46 3.56 3.64
CA LEU A 300 5.58 2.64 3.80
C LEU A 300 5.38 1.33 3.03
N ASN A 301 4.13 0.82 2.97
CA ASN A 301 3.73 -0.37 2.26
C ASN A 301 3.98 -0.31 0.73
N ARG A 302 4.18 0.90 0.17
CA ARG A 302 4.60 1.09 -1.23
C ARG A 302 6.05 0.66 -1.48
N PHE A 303 6.88 0.57 -0.45
CA PHE A 303 8.31 0.27 -0.56
C PHE A 303 8.66 -1.14 -0.10
N THR A 304 7.98 -1.65 0.92
CA THR A 304 8.19 -2.99 1.46
C THR A 304 6.94 -3.49 2.20
N LYS A 305 6.81 -4.82 2.29
CA LYS A 305 5.80 -5.48 3.14
C LYS A 305 6.33 -5.77 4.55
N ASN A 306 7.62 -5.56 4.82
CA ASN A 306 8.27 -5.99 6.03
C ASN A 306 8.66 -4.78 6.88
N ILE A 307 8.25 -4.76 8.12
CA ILE A 307 8.58 -3.68 9.07
C ILE A 307 9.13 -4.28 10.37
N THR A 308 10.23 -3.71 10.84
CA THR A 308 10.79 -4.00 12.16
C THR A 308 10.60 -2.78 13.05
N VAL A 309 9.84 -2.91 14.12
CA VAL A 309 9.61 -1.82 15.06
C VAL A 309 10.61 -1.95 16.20
N ILE A 310 11.38 -0.91 16.48
CA ILE A 310 12.32 -0.87 17.60
C ILE A 310 11.72 0.00 18.70
N TYR A 311 11.58 -0.58 19.87
CA TYR A 311 11.05 0.09 21.05
C TYR A 311 12.15 0.38 22.07
N ASP A 312 11.97 1.47 22.80
CA ASP A 312 12.73 1.79 23.98
C ASP A 312 12.53 0.70 25.03
N GLY A 313 13.54 0.45 25.87
CA GLY A 313 13.47 -0.58 26.93
C GLY A 313 12.46 -0.29 28.05
N ASP A 314 11.69 0.80 28.00
CA ASP A 314 10.74 1.16 29.06
C ASP A 314 9.36 0.48 28.89
N SER A 315 8.80 -0.02 30.02
CA SER A 315 7.53 -0.78 30.03
C SER A 315 6.30 0.06 29.65
N ALA A 316 6.32 1.38 29.84
CA ALA A 316 5.18 2.25 29.57
C ALA A 316 4.99 2.49 28.06
N GLY A 317 6.10 2.58 27.31
CA GLY A 317 6.10 2.72 25.86
C GLY A 317 5.56 1.47 25.15
N ILE A 318 5.85 0.29 25.68
CA ILE A 318 5.55 -1.01 25.06
C ILE A 318 4.03 -1.23 24.90
N HIS A 319 3.23 -0.96 25.93
CA HIS A 319 1.74 -1.14 25.83
C HIS A 319 1.05 -0.16 24.87
N ALA A 320 1.58 1.07 24.75
CA ALA A 320 1.06 2.03 23.76
C ALA A 320 1.38 1.58 22.32
N SER A 321 2.47 0.86 22.15
CA SER A 321 3.03 0.42 20.88
C SER A 321 2.31 -0.79 20.28
N LEU A 322 1.71 -1.66 21.10
CA LEU A 322 0.94 -2.84 20.64
C LEU A 322 -0.22 -2.46 19.71
N ARG A 323 -0.83 -1.28 19.90
CA ARG A 323 -1.89 -0.77 19.00
C ARG A 323 -1.37 -0.44 17.60
N GLY A 324 -0.11 0.00 17.50
CA GLY A 324 0.55 0.25 16.23
C GLY A 324 0.76 -1.03 15.42
N ILE A 325 1.07 -2.13 16.08
CA ILE A 325 1.24 -3.45 15.46
C ILE A 325 -0.05 -3.90 14.77
N ASP A 326 -1.20 -3.82 15.44
CA ASP A 326 -2.49 -4.24 14.88
C ASP A 326 -2.86 -3.41 13.63
N MET A 327 -2.52 -2.12 13.61
CA MET A 327 -2.73 -1.27 12.43
C MET A 327 -1.84 -1.70 11.24
N ILE A 328 -0.59 -2.07 11.51
CA ILE A 328 0.35 -2.55 10.48
C ILE A 328 -0.14 -3.89 9.90
N LEU A 329 -0.54 -4.82 10.77
CA LEU A 329 -1.09 -6.12 10.38
C LEU A 329 -2.35 -5.98 9.53
N LYS A 330 -3.23 -5.04 9.89
CA LYS A 330 -4.48 -4.74 9.14
C LYS A 330 -4.20 -4.29 7.71
N GLU A 331 -3.10 -3.58 7.46
CA GLU A 331 -2.69 -3.16 6.12
C GLU A 331 -1.88 -4.25 5.37
N GLY A 332 -1.86 -5.50 5.89
CA GLY A 332 -1.24 -6.66 5.24
C GLY A 332 0.29 -6.62 5.23
N MET A 333 0.91 -5.97 6.20
CA MET A 333 2.37 -5.97 6.36
C MET A 333 2.82 -6.98 7.43
N ASN A 334 4.03 -7.49 7.27
CA ASN A 334 4.71 -8.35 8.25
C ASN A 334 5.39 -7.50 9.31
N VAL A 335 5.20 -7.84 10.58
CA VAL A 335 5.77 -7.07 11.70
C VAL A 335 6.73 -7.92 12.50
N ARG A 336 7.92 -7.39 12.71
CA ARG A 336 8.89 -7.86 13.68
C ARG A 336 9.15 -6.78 14.72
N VAL A 337 9.59 -7.19 15.90
CA VAL A 337 9.83 -6.30 17.02
C VAL A 337 11.23 -6.54 17.55
N VAL A 338 11.91 -5.46 17.86
CA VAL A 338 13.19 -5.48 18.58
C VAL A 338 13.03 -4.65 19.85
N LEU A 339 13.39 -5.24 20.99
CA LEU A 339 13.47 -4.53 22.25
C LEU A 339 14.92 -4.22 22.55
N LEU A 340 15.23 -2.97 22.84
CA LEU A 340 16.57 -2.57 23.28
C LEU A 340 16.76 -2.88 24.78
N PRO A 341 18.00 -3.09 25.23
CA PRO A 341 18.28 -3.30 26.65
C PRO A 341 18.06 -2.00 27.45
N GLU A 342 17.47 -2.10 28.63
CA GLU A 342 17.34 -0.95 29.54
C GLU A 342 18.71 -0.42 29.99
N PRO A 343 18.94 0.90 30.02
CA PRO A 343 18.02 2.02 29.76
C PRO A 343 18.20 2.63 28.35
N GLU A 344 18.57 1.85 27.33
CA GLU A 344 18.92 2.33 26.00
C GLU A 344 17.68 2.71 25.17
N ASP A 345 17.80 3.83 24.43
CA ASP A 345 16.93 4.20 23.32
C ASP A 345 17.68 4.03 21.98
N PRO A 346 17.01 4.06 20.81
CA PRO A 346 17.69 3.88 19.51
C PRO A 346 18.80 4.90 19.25
N ASP A 347 18.71 6.13 19.76
CA ASP A 347 19.75 7.15 19.66
C ASP A 347 20.99 6.79 20.47
N SER A 348 20.83 6.43 21.75
CA SER A 348 21.94 6.06 22.63
C SER A 348 22.62 4.77 22.17
N PHE A 349 21.82 3.77 21.78
CA PHE A 349 22.31 2.49 21.31
C PHE A 349 23.10 2.62 20.00
N ALA A 350 22.59 3.40 19.02
CA ALA A 350 23.30 3.66 17.78
C ALA A 350 24.62 4.44 17.96
N ARG A 351 24.76 5.26 19.03
CA ARG A 351 25.97 5.99 19.33
C ARG A 351 27.05 5.16 20.05
N SER A 352 26.65 4.12 20.75
CA SER A 352 27.56 3.26 21.54
C SER A 352 28.06 2.03 20.76
N HIS A 353 27.47 1.71 19.59
CA HIS A 353 27.77 0.53 18.78
C HIS A 353 28.22 0.89 17.37
N THR A 354 29.03 0.04 16.77
CA THR A 354 29.40 0.12 15.36
C THR A 354 28.22 -0.31 14.46
N ALA A 355 28.28 0.04 13.16
CA ALA A 355 27.28 -0.36 12.19
C ALA A 355 27.03 -1.87 12.16
N SER A 356 28.11 -2.66 12.24
CA SER A 356 28.03 -4.13 12.20
C SER A 356 27.39 -4.68 13.47
N GLU A 357 27.78 -4.18 14.64
CA GLU A 357 27.21 -4.60 15.93
C GLU A 357 25.72 -4.25 16.02
N LEU A 358 25.34 -3.05 15.57
CA LEU A 358 23.94 -2.61 15.55
C LEU A 358 23.08 -3.49 14.64
N GLN A 359 23.56 -3.78 13.42
CA GLN A 359 22.85 -4.65 12.48
C GLN A 359 22.78 -6.10 12.99
N GLU A 360 23.84 -6.60 13.60
CA GLU A 360 23.87 -7.94 14.18
C GLU A 360 22.90 -8.03 15.37
N TYR A 361 22.89 -7.02 16.24
CA TYR A 361 21.95 -6.96 17.36
C TYR A 361 20.49 -6.99 16.88
N ILE A 362 20.14 -6.16 15.88
CA ILE A 362 18.80 -6.13 15.32
C ILE A 362 18.41 -7.52 14.79
N ARG A 363 19.27 -8.17 13.99
CA ARG A 363 19.03 -9.51 13.43
C ARG A 363 18.93 -10.61 14.48
N ALA A 364 19.73 -10.53 15.53
CA ALA A 364 19.76 -11.55 16.59
C ALA A 364 18.57 -11.44 17.56
N ASN A 365 18.01 -10.24 17.71
CA ASN A 365 16.97 -9.95 18.69
C ASN A 365 15.60 -9.62 18.07
N GLU A 366 15.49 -9.63 16.74
CA GLU A 366 14.19 -9.47 16.10
C GLU A 366 13.30 -10.70 16.35
N GLN A 367 12.11 -10.44 16.86
CA GLN A 367 11.10 -11.46 17.18
C GLN A 367 9.85 -11.21 16.37
N ASP A 368 9.11 -12.26 16.04
CA ASP A 368 7.76 -12.11 15.50
C ASP A 368 6.86 -11.40 16.54
N PHE A 369 5.93 -10.58 16.05
CA PHE A 369 5.05 -9.80 16.92
C PHE A 369 4.25 -10.68 17.89
N LEU A 370 3.87 -11.89 17.48
CA LEU A 370 3.08 -12.80 18.28
C LEU A 370 3.91 -13.36 19.45
N GLU A 371 5.14 -13.79 19.17
CA GLU A 371 6.08 -14.26 20.20
C GLU A 371 6.43 -13.14 21.18
N PHE A 372 6.69 -11.94 20.66
CA PHE A 372 6.98 -10.76 21.48
C PHE A 372 5.80 -10.43 22.40
N LYS A 373 4.57 -10.36 21.85
CA LYS A 373 3.34 -10.05 22.58
C LYS A 373 3.05 -11.10 23.65
N ALA A 374 3.21 -12.37 23.28
CA ALA A 374 3.05 -13.49 24.21
C ALA A 374 4.04 -13.42 25.39
N LYS A 375 5.32 -13.22 25.10
CA LYS A 375 6.38 -13.16 26.12
C LYS A 375 6.15 -12.01 27.10
N LEU A 376 5.78 -10.83 26.58
CA LEU A 376 5.52 -9.65 27.39
C LEU A 376 4.33 -9.87 28.35
N LEU A 377 3.22 -10.33 27.80
CA LEU A 377 1.95 -10.42 28.54
C LEU A 377 1.86 -11.68 29.41
N LEU A 378 2.60 -12.77 29.09
CA LEU A 378 2.68 -13.95 29.94
C LEU A 378 3.41 -13.67 31.27
N GLN A 379 4.43 -12.80 31.26
CA GLN A 379 5.11 -12.36 32.47
C GLN A 379 4.13 -11.63 33.42
N ASP A 380 3.22 -10.82 32.88
CA ASP A 380 2.21 -10.10 33.65
C ASP A 380 1.03 -10.98 34.12
N ALA A 381 0.86 -12.16 33.51
CA ALA A 381 -0.26 -13.06 33.76
C ALA A 381 0.08 -14.28 34.63
N GLU A 382 1.31 -14.37 35.17
CA GLU A 382 1.76 -15.52 35.95
C GLU A 382 0.78 -15.87 37.09
N GLY A 383 0.13 -17.04 36.96
CA GLY A 383 -0.77 -17.60 37.98
C GLY A 383 -2.20 -17.05 38.01
N ASP A 384 -2.57 -16.08 37.16
CA ASP A 384 -3.94 -15.53 37.13
C ASP A 384 -4.70 -15.96 35.87
N PRO A 385 -5.70 -16.86 35.98
CA PRO A 385 -6.49 -17.32 34.84
C PRO A 385 -7.27 -16.19 34.11
N ILE A 386 -7.68 -15.13 34.82
CA ILE A 386 -8.42 -14.01 34.25
C ILE A 386 -7.49 -13.19 33.36
N ARG A 387 -6.28 -12.92 33.82
CA ARG A 387 -5.25 -12.24 33.03
C ARG A 387 -4.81 -13.06 31.83
N LYS A 388 -4.66 -14.38 31.97
CA LYS A 388 -4.38 -15.29 30.86
C LYS A 388 -5.49 -15.24 29.79
N ALA A 389 -6.76 -15.24 30.20
CA ALA A 389 -7.89 -15.13 29.29
C ALA A 389 -7.92 -13.77 28.54
N ALA A 390 -7.60 -12.67 29.23
CA ALA A 390 -7.49 -11.35 28.63
C ALA A 390 -6.35 -11.28 27.59
N LEU A 391 -5.20 -11.88 27.88
CA LEU A 391 -4.09 -12.03 26.96
C LEU A 391 -4.48 -12.78 25.69
N ILE A 392 -5.16 -13.92 25.83
CA ILE A 392 -5.64 -14.70 24.68
C ILE A 392 -6.57 -13.87 23.82
N ALA A 393 -7.52 -13.14 24.44
CA ALA A 393 -8.44 -12.27 23.73
C ALA A 393 -7.72 -11.15 22.95
N ASP A 394 -6.61 -10.63 23.47
CA ASP A 394 -5.80 -9.60 22.84
C ASP A 394 -4.96 -10.17 21.67
N MET A 395 -4.41 -11.38 21.81
CA MET A 395 -3.74 -12.09 20.71
C MET A 395 -4.71 -12.46 19.59
N VAL A 396 -5.90 -12.97 19.93
CA VAL A 396 -6.98 -13.22 18.97
C VAL A 396 -7.35 -11.94 18.21
N GLN A 397 -7.39 -10.81 18.90
CA GLN A 397 -7.65 -9.51 18.27
C GLN A 397 -6.57 -9.19 17.21
N SER A 398 -5.29 -9.31 17.51
CA SER A 398 -4.19 -9.06 16.57
C SER A 398 -4.23 -10.03 15.37
N VAL A 399 -4.48 -11.32 15.61
CA VAL A 399 -4.58 -12.30 14.52
C VAL A 399 -5.83 -12.04 13.65
N SER A 400 -6.93 -11.58 14.24
CA SER A 400 -8.20 -11.34 13.52
C SER A 400 -8.09 -10.23 12.47
N VAL A 401 -7.20 -9.24 12.65
CA VAL A 401 -7.06 -8.13 11.71
C VAL A 401 -6.21 -8.46 10.49
N ILE A 402 -5.48 -9.58 10.47
CA ILE A 402 -4.65 -10.02 9.34
C ILE A 402 -5.55 -10.33 8.13
N PRO A 403 -5.37 -9.63 6.99
CA PRO A 403 -6.26 -9.80 5.83
C PRO A 403 -6.07 -11.15 5.12
N ASP A 404 -4.82 -11.61 4.97
CA ASP A 404 -4.50 -12.86 4.27
C ASP A 404 -4.95 -14.09 5.07
N PRO A 405 -5.79 -14.98 4.48
CA PRO A 405 -6.32 -16.13 5.18
C PRO A 405 -5.27 -17.22 5.48
N ILE A 406 -4.25 -17.35 4.63
CA ILE A 406 -3.19 -18.36 4.82
C ILE A 406 -2.29 -17.91 5.95
N GLN A 407 -1.83 -16.66 5.91
CA GLN A 407 -1.01 -16.06 6.96
C GLN A 407 -1.74 -16.13 8.32
N ARG A 408 -3.03 -15.76 8.35
CA ARG A 408 -3.86 -15.83 9.54
C ARG A 408 -3.97 -17.26 10.10
N SER A 409 -4.14 -18.28 9.24
CA SER A 409 -4.17 -19.68 9.66
C SER A 409 -2.86 -20.14 10.31
N VAL A 410 -1.71 -19.69 9.77
CA VAL A 410 -0.39 -19.96 10.37
C VAL A 410 -0.28 -19.32 11.75
N TYR A 411 -0.71 -18.06 11.89
CA TYR A 411 -0.67 -17.36 13.18
C TYR A 411 -1.65 -17.93 14.20
N ILE A 412 -2.81 -18.46 13.78
CA ILE A 412 -3.73 -19.18 14.68
C ILE A 412 -3.06 -20.41 15.28
N LYS A 413 -2.38 -21.22 14.46
CA LYS A 413 -1.64 -22.41 14.92
C LYS A 413 -0.53 -22.04 15.89
N GLU A 414 0.23 -21.01 15.58
CA GLU A 414 1.31 -20.54 16.44
C GLU A 414 0.77 -19.99 17.77
N CYS A 415 -0.33 -19.24 17.73
CA CYS A 415 -1.04 -18.79 18.94
C CYS A 415 -1.52 -19.97 19.81
N ALA A 416 -2.10 -21.01 19.19
CA ALA A 416 -2.52 -22.23 19.87
C ALA A 416 -1.34 -22.90 20.60
N ARG A 417 -0.20 -23.02 19.92
CA ARG A 417 1.02 -23.61 20.46
C ARG A 417 1.58 -22.80 21.65
N ILE A 418 1.66 -21.46 21.52
CA ILE A 418 2.24 -20.59 22.55
C ILE A 418 1.35 -20.55 23.80
N MET A 419 0.03 -20.48 23.62
CA MET A 419 -0.93 -20.34 24.72
C MET A 419 -1.39 -21.65 25.35
N ASP A 420 -1.04 -22.79 24.74
CA ASP A 420 -1.50 -24.13 25.11
C ASP A 420 -3.04 -24.21 25.13
N ILE A 421 -3.63 -23.88 23.98
CA ILE A 421 -5.09 -23.87 23.76
C ILE A 421 -5.43 -24.64 22.49
N ASP A 422 -6.61 -25.25 22.47
CA ASP A 422 -7.12 -25.93 21.29
C ASP A 422 -7.28 -24.97 20.09
N GLU A 423 -6.72 -25.35 18.94
CA GLU A 423 -6.74 -24.56 17.69
C GLU A 423 -8.18 -24.22 17.26
N GLN A 424 -9.13 -25.12 17.50
CA GLN A 424 -10.54 -24.96 17.14
C GLN A 424 -11.22 -23.81 17.89
N ILE A 425 -10.86 -23.62 19.17
CA ILE A 425 -11.36 -22.53 20.00
C ILE A 425 -10.86 -21.20 19.42
N LEU A 426 -9.58 -21.13 19.08
CA LEU A 426 -8.99 -19.90 18.50
C LEU A 426 -9.56 -19.59 17.11
N ILE A 427 -9.77 -20.59 16.26
CA ILE A 427 -10.45 -20.42 14.95
C ILE A 427 -11.83 -19.78 15.16
N SER A 428 -12.62 -20.32 16.12
CA SER A 428 -13.96 -19.83 16.41
C SER A 428 -13.95 -18.38 16.92
N GLU A 429 -13.01 -18.04 17.81
CA GLU A 429 -12.91 -16.71 18.39
C GLU A 429 -12.39 -15.67 17.38
N VAL A 430 -11.41 -16.03 16.55
CA VAL A 430 -10.94 -15.17 15.44
C VAL A 430 -12.09 -14.92 14.46
N ALA A 431 -12.86 -15.96 14.11
CA ALA A 431 -14.03 -15.83 13.25
C ALA A 431 -15.09 -14.90 13.86
N ARG A 432 -15.40 -15.06 15.15
CA ARG A 432 -16.34 -14.21 15.88
C ARG A 432 -15.89 -12.73 15.89
N LYS A 433 -14.61 -12.47 16.18
CA LYS A 433 -14.05 -11.11 16.18
C LYS A 433 -14.14 -10.45 14.79
N ARG A 434 -13.84 -11.17 13.73
CA ARG A 434 -13.95 -10.65 12.35
C ARG A 434 -15.39 -10.30 11.99
N MET A 435 -16.37 -11.12 12.38
CA MET A 435 -17.80 -10.83 12.17
C MET A 435 -18.24 -9.51 12.81
N THR A 436 -17.67 -9.17 13.98
CA THR A 436 -18.01 -7.93 14.68
C THR A 436 -17.27 -6.71 14.14
N THR A 437 -16.09 -6.88 13.50
CA THR A 437 -15.21 -5.78 13.14
C THR A 437 -15.26 -5.40 11.65
N SER A 438 -15.50 -6.36 10.74
CA SER A 438 -15.31 -6.14 9.30
C SER A 438 -16.57 -6.28 8.44
N GLY A 439 -17.68 -6.78 8.92
CA GLY A 439 -18.81 -7.11 8.04
C GLY A 439 -18.49 -8.22 7.02
N ASP A 440 -17.29 -8.75 7.01
CA ASP A 440 -16.78 -9.75 6.07
C ASP A 440 -17.12 -11.17 6.56
N ARG A 441 -18.40 -11.55 6.39
CA ARG A 441 -18.93 -12.86 6.80
C ARG A 441 -18.40 -14.03 5.95
N GLU A 442 -17.87 -13.77 4.77
CA GLU A 442 -17.53 -14.81 3.77
C GLU A 442 -16.25 -15.60 4.07
N THR A 443 -15.21 -14.94 4.58
CA THR A 443 -13.91 -15.60 4.83
C THR A 443 -13.97 -16.59 6.00
N ASP A 444 -14.85 -16.33 6.96
CA ASP A 444 -14.98 -17.15 8.18
C ASP A 444 -15.84 -18.38 7.97
N GLU A 445 -16.79 -18.35 7.03
CA GLU A 445 -17.58 -19.53 6.67
C GLU A 445 -16.73 -20.56 5.89
N PHE A 446 -15.74 -20.08 5.13
CA PHE A 446 -14.75 -20.94 4.46
C PHE A 446 -13.92 -21.76 5.48
N LEU A 447 -13.43 -21.12 6.54
CA LEU A 447 -12.68 -21.80 7.60
C LEU A 447 -13.56 -22.80 8.40
N ARG A 448 -14.80 -22.42 8.72
CA ARG A 448 -15.76 -23.32 9.38
C ARG A 448 -16.13 -24.51 8.50
N ARG A 449 -16.32 -24.33 7.20
CA ARG A 449 -16.58 -25.42 6.24
C ARG A 449 -15.39 -26.36 6.08
N GLN A 450 -14.16 -25.86 6.04
CA GLN A 450 -12.96 -26.71 6.01
C GLN A 450 -12.86 -27.60 7.25
N THR A 451 -13.18 -27.07 8.43
CA THR A 451 -13.13 -27.82 9.69
C THR A 451 -14.23 -28.90 9.75
N THR A 452 -15.46 -28.55 9.32
CA THR A 452 -16.57 -29.48 9.27
C THR A 452 -16.41 -30.56 8.19
N LEU A 453 -15.76 -30.19 7.05
CA LEU A 453 -15.45 -31.13 5.96
C LEU A 453 -14.36 -32.12 6.37
N ARG A 454 -13.28 -31.68 7.02
CA ARG A 454 -12.22 -32.56 7.54
C ARG A 454 -12.76 -33.56 8.59
N GLN A 455 -13.74 -33.16 9.41
CA GLN A 455 -14.40 -34.06 10.36
C GLN A 455 -15.34 -35.08 9.68
N ARG A 456 -15.94 -34.73 8.53
CA ARG A 456 -16.79 -35.65 7.73
C ARG A 456 -15.96 -36.54 6.80
N GLU A 457 -14.84 -36.04 6.26
CA GLU A 457 -13.91 -36.80 5.40
C GLU A 457 -13.19 -37.93 6.15
N ALA A 458 -13.02 -37.81 7.47
CA ALA A 458 -12.49 -38.89 8.30
C ALA A 458 -13.46 -40.10 8.40
N GLN A 459 -14.67 -40.02 7.86
CA GLN A 459 -15.71 -41.07 7.98
C GLN A 459 -16.13 -41.70 6.66
N GLN A 460 -15.69 -41.28 5.47
CA GLN A 460 -16.02 -41.97 4.21
C GLN A 460 -14.89 -41.86 3.16
N PRO A 461 -14.29 -42.98 2.70
CA PRO A 461 -13.35 -42.98 1.58
C PRO A 461 -14.09 -43.15 0.24
N GLY A 462 -13.84 -42.23 -0.69
CA GLY A 462 -14.09 -42.43 -2.10
C GLY A 462 -15.21 -41.61 -2.72
N VAL A 463 -14.98 -40.37 -3.03
CA VAL A 463 -15.46 -39.60 -4.22
C VAL A 463 -14.68 -38.26 -4.23
N GLU A 464 -13.44 -38.31 -4.65
CA GLU A 464 -12.58 -37.13 -4.79
C GLU A 464 -12.26 -36.93 -6.27
N PHE A 465 -12.74 -35.92 -6.91
CA PHE A 465 -12.03 -35.17 -7.97
C PHE A 465 -12.86 -34.06 -8.63
N VAL A 466 -14.18 -34.09 -8.54
CA VAL A 466 -15.05 -33.15 -9.28
C VAL A 466 -15.60 -32.00 -8.41
N LYS A 467 -15.54 -32.12 -7.08
CA LYS A 467 -16.09 -31.10 -6.16
C LYS A 467 -15.12 -30.01 -5.68
N GLN A 468 -13.82 -30.14 -5.95
CA GLN A 468 -12.81 -29.20 -5.43
C GLN A 468 -12.65 -27.90 -6.25
N VAL A 469 -13.09 -27.86 -7.50
CA VAL A 469 -12.91 -26.70 -8.38
C VAL A 469 -14.05 -25.66 -8.22
N GLU A 470 -15.24 -26.08 -7.81
CA GLU A 470 -16.42 -25.20 -7.81
C GLU A 470 -16.74 -24.50 -6.48
N ALA A 471 -16.22 -24.97 -5.36
CA ALA A 471 -16.60 -24.46 -4.02
C ALA A 471 -15.71 -23.33 -3.47
N GLY A 472 -14.67 -22.89 -4.18
CA GLY A 472 -13.60 -22.04 -3.63
C GLY A 472 -13.25 -20.76 -4.36
N SER A 473 -13.89 -20.39 -5.47
CA SER A 473 -13.52 -19.14 -6.14
C SER A 473 -14.04 -17.92 -5.36
N SER A 474 -13.10 -17.05 -4.96
CA SER A 474 -13.41 -15.74 -4.38
C SER A 474 -14.06 -14.83 -5.44
N PHE A 475 -14.80 -13.81 -5.03
CA PHE A 475 -15.30 -12.78 -5.96
C PHE A 475 -14.19 -12.22 -6.83
N GLU A 476 -13.04 -11.96 -6.24
CA GLU A 476 -11.87 -11.42 -6.93
C GLU A 476 -11.39 -12.32 -8.08
N THR A 477 -11.36 -13.64 -7.88
CA THR A 477 -10.95 -14.59 -8.92
C THR A 477 -11.91 -14.56 -10.12
N LEU A 478 -13.23 -14.50 -9.86
CA LEU A 478 -14.25 -14.46 -10.91
C LEU A 478 -14.27 -13.10 -11.64
N GLU A 479 -14.15 -12.00 -10.90
CA GLU A 479 -14.03 -10.66 -11.47
C GLU A 479 -12.78 -10.55 -12.36
N ARG A 480 -11.64 -11.05 -11.88
CA ARG A 480 -10.39 -11.11 -12.62
C ARG A 480 -10.52 -11.89 -13.92
N GLU A 481 -11.21 -13.02 -13.88
CA GLU A 481 -11.43 -13.86 -15.07
C GLU A 481 -12.27 -13.14 -16.13
N ILE A 482 -13.36 -12.46 -15.73
CA ILE A 482 -14.19 -11.66 -16.62
C ILE A 482 -13.38 -10.50 -17.23
N VAL A 483 -12.60 -9.78 -16.42
CA VAL A 483 -11.73 -8.70 -16.90
C VAL A 483 -10.64 -9.24 -17.83
N LYS A 484 -10.11 -10.44 -17.59
CA LYS A 484 -9.15 -11.12 -18.48
C LYS A 484 -9.76 -11.35 -19.87
N TYR A 485 -10.98 -11.91 -19.92
CA TYR A 485 -11.68 -12.10 -21.20
C TYR A 485 -11.92 -10.77 -21.91
N LEU A 486 -12.32 -9.75 -21.20
CA LEU A 486 -12.56 -8.43 -21.77
C LEU A 486 -11.28 -7.81 -22.35
N LEU A 487 -10.19 -7.78 -21.60
CA LEU A 487 -8.93 -7.13 -22.02
C LEU A 487 -8.25 -7.87 -23.17
N LYS A 488 -8.31 -9.22 -23.21
CA LYS A 488 -7.61 -10.02 -24.21
C LYS A 488 -8.47 -10.31 -25.45
N TYR A 489 -9.76 -10.51 -25.26
CA TYR A 489 -10.65 -11.05 -26.28
C TYR A 489 -11.93 -10.23 -26.49
N GLY A 490 -12.06 -9.04 -25.89
CA GLY A 490 -13.25 -8.22 -25.96
C GLY A 490 -13.69 -7.86 -27.39
N HIS A 491 -12.74 -7.77 -28.34
CA HIS A 491 -13.00 -7.54 -29.76
C HIS A 491 -13.42 -8.80 -30.51
N CYS A 492 -13.16 -10.00 -29.97
CA CYS A 492 -13.45 -11.26 -30.63
C CYS A 492 -14.95 -11.57 -30.63
N SER A 493 -15.39 -12.29 -31.67
CA SER A 493 -16.73 -12.84 -31.74
C SER A 493 -16.66 -14.37 -31.67
N PHE A 494 -17.71 -14.97 -31.13
CA PHE A 494 -17.88 -16.41 -31.04
C PHE A 494 -19.32 -16.82 -31.32
N ASP A 495 -19.53 -18.03 -31.81
CA ASP A 495 -20.87 -18.55 -32.08
C ASP A 495 -21.42 -19.24 -30.82
N PHE A 496 -22.56 -18.75 -30.34
CA PHE A 496 -23.26 -19.31 -29.19
C PHE A 496 -24.56 -19.99 -29.62
N LYS A 497 -24.79 -21.21 -29.11
CA LYS A 497 -25.99 -21.99 -29.44
C LYS A 497 -27.14 -21.61 -28.51
N GLU A 498 -28.12 -20.87 -29.03
CA GLU A 498 -29.35 -20.55 -28.33
C GLU A 498 -30.48 -21.43 -28.83
N GLY A 499 -30.84 -22.47 -28.09
CA GLY A 499 -31.81 -23.46 -28.50
C GLY A 499 -31.39 -24.24 -29.76
N ARG A 500 -32.03 -23.97 -30.91
CA ARG A 500 -31.71 -24.57 -32.23
C ARG A 500 -30.94 -23.64 -33.17
N THR A 501 -30.72 -22.40 -32.76
CA THR A 501 -30.10 -21.35 -33.60
C THR A 501 -28.68 -21.06 -33.10
N MET A 502 -27.76 -20.86 -34.06
CA MET A 502 -26.43 -20.32 -33.74
C MET A 502 -26.48 -18.81 -33.86
N VAL A 503 -26.07 -18.10 -32.83
CA VAL A 503 -26.04 -16.64 -32.78
C VAL A 503 -24.59 -16.19 -32.61
N ALA A 504 -24.12 -15.33 -33.50
CA ALA A 504 -22.81 -14.73 -33.37
C ALA A 504 -22.83 -13.65 -32.27
N CYS A 505 -22.03 -13.81 -31.25
CA CYS A 505 -21.93 -12.91 -30.10
C CYS A 505 -20.55 -12.30 -30.03
N ASN A 506 -20.43 -11.01 -29.62
CA ASN A 506 -19.14 -10.39 -29.29
C ASN A 506 -18.87 -10.49 -27.80
N VAL A 507 -17.61 -10.75 -27.43
CA VAL A 507 -17.22 -10.94 -26.02
C VAL A 507 -17.56 -9.72 -25.16
N ALA A 508 -17.18 -8.50 -25.59
CA ALA A 508 -17.47 -7.28 -24.83
C ALA A 508 -18.98 -7.03 -24.70
N GLU A 509 -19.74 -7.25 -25.78
CA GLU A 509 -21.17 -7.10 -25.79
C GLU A 509 -21.87 -8.04 -24.81
N VAL A 510 -21.49 -9.32 -24.79
CA VAL A 510 -22.03 -10.31 -23.85
C VAL A 510 -21.72 -9.94 -22.40
N ILE A 511 -20.46 -9.56 -22.10
CA ILE A 511 -20.07 -9.18 -20.75
C ILE A 511 -20.85 -7.95 -20.28
N PHE A 512 -20.91 -6.90 -21.09
CA PHE A 512 -21.57 -5.66 -20.69
C PHE A 512 -23.09 -5.79 -20.63
N SER A 513 -23.76 -6.49 -21.56
CA SER A 513 -25.20 -6.70 -21.49
C SER A 513 -25.59 -7.51 -20.26
N GLU A 514 -24.96 -8.65 -20.06
CA GLU A 514 -25.26 -9.55 -18.95
C GLU A 514 -25.04 -8.92 -17.56
N LEU A 515 -24.02 -8.05 -17.40
CA LEU A 515 -23.80 -7.35 -16.14
C LEU A 515 -24.71 -6.14 -15.96
N SER A 516 -25.04 -5.41 -17.05
CA SER A 516 -25.90 -4.22 -17.01
C SER A 516 -27.36 -4.57 -16.79
N ASP A 517 -27.86 -5.65 -17.41
CA ASP A 517 -29.24 -6.09 -17.28
C ASP A 517 -29.63 -6.42 -15.85
N ASP A 518 -28.67 -6.89 -15.04
CA ASP A 518 -28.85 -7.22 -13.63
C ASP A 518 -28.32 -6.13 -12.68
N ASN A 519 -27.88 -4.97 -13.18
CA ASN A 519 -27.25 -3.89 -12.39
C ASN A 519 -26.07 -4.36 -11.50
N ILE A 520 -25.27 -5.30 -12.01
CA ILE A 520 -24.16 -5.88 -11.26
C ILE A 520 -22.91 -5.01 -11.42
N VAL A 521 -22.31 -4.64 -10.29
CA VAL A 521 -21.05 -3.90 -10.18
C VAL A 521 -20.02 -4.78 -9.47
N PHE A 522 -18.80 -4.79 -9.94
CA PHE A 522 -17.72 -5.55 -9.29
C PHE A 522 -17.41 -5.00 -7.90
N ARG A 523 -17.01 -5.89 -7.00
CA ARG A 523 -16.61 -5.50 -5.63
C ARG A 523 -15.25 -4.83 -5.60
N ASN A 524 -14.33 -5.26 -6.47
CA ASN A 524 -13.02 -4.65 -6.58
C ASN A 524 -13.10 -3.32 -7.35
N PRO A 525 -12.76 -2.18 -6.71
CA PRO A 525 -12.85 -0.86 -7.33
C PRO A 525 -11.90 -0.69 -8.54
N VAL A 526 -10.76 -1.41 -8.56
CA VAL A 526 -9.81 -1.33 -9.68
C VAL A 526 -10.41 -1.99 -10.93
N TYR A 527 -11.08 -3.14 -10.79
CA TYR A 527 -11.76 -3.79 -11.92
C TYR A 527 -12.90 -2.93 -12.47
N ASN A 528 -13.64 -2.23 -11.60
CA ASN A 528 -14.67 -1.27 -12.06
C ASN A 528 -14.07 -0.13 -12.89
N LYS A 529 -12.91 0.40 -12.52
CA LYS A 529 -12.20 1.42 -13.31
C LYS A 529 -11.75 0.87 -14.66
N ILE A 530 -11.24 -0.35 -14.70
CA ILE A 530 -10.87 -1.02 -15.96
C ILE A 530 -12.10 -1.21 -16.85
N MET A 531 -13.22 -1.69 -16.29
CA MET A 531 -14.49 -1.87 -17.03
C MET A 531 -15.02 -0.56 -17.58
N ALA A 532 -14.96 0.53 -16.79
CA ALA A 532 -15.40 1.85 -17.22
C ALA A 532 -14.54 2.40 -18.36
N ALA A 533 -13.20 2.31 -18.23
CA ALA A 533 -12.26 2.73 -19.27
C ALA A 533 -12.43 1.93 -20.57
N TYR A 534 -12.68 0.60 -20.44
CA TYR A 534 -12.96 -0.24 -21.61
C TYR A 534 -14.28 0.19 -22.30
N ARG A 535 -15.36 0.39 -21.53
CA ARG A 535 -16.67 0.79 -22.04
C ARG A 535 -16.61 2.12 -22.77
N GLU A 536 -15.88 3.10 -22.26
CA GLU A 536 -15.70 4.42 -22.87
C GLU A 536 -15.03 4.30 -24.25
N GLN A 537 -13.94 3.54 -24.35
CA GLN A 537 -13.23 3.34 -25.61
C GLN A 537 -14.03 2.48 -26.60
N TRP A 538 -14.67 1.43 -26.12
CA TRP A 538 -15.51 0.56 -26.93
C TRP A 538 -16.70 1.30 -27.54
N ALA A 539 -17.32 2.23 -26.81
CA ALA A 539 -18.39 3.07 -27.33
C ALA A 539 -17.93 4.00 -28.49
N GLN A 540 -16.66 4.40 -28.50
CA GLN A 540 -16.05 5.23 -29.54
C GLN A 540 -15.62 4.41 -30.77
N LEU A 541 -15.05 3.23 -30.55
CA LEU A 541 -14.45 2.39 -31.57
C LEU A 541 -15.47 1.48 -32.29
N GLY A 542 -16.52 1.07 -31.57
CA GLY A 542 -17.55 0.15 -32.09
C GLY A 542 -17.24 -1.33 -31.80
N THR A 543 -18.26 -2.18 -32.00
CA THR A 543 -18.19 -3.62 -31.77
C THR A 543 -17.22 -4.30 -32.73
N GLY A 544 -16.40 -5.21 -32.24
CA GLY A 544 -15.43 -5.98 -33.03
C GLY A 544 -14.09 -5.29 -33.28
N VAL A 545 -13.91 -4.06 -32.80
CA VAL A 545 -12.62 -3.35 -32.84
C VAL A 545 -11.87 -3.56 -31.54
N GLU A 546 -10.58 -3.90 -31.63
CA GLU A 546 -9.71 -4.08 -30.47
C GLU A 546 -9.53 -2.76 -29.73
N VAL A 547 -9.83 -2.74 -28.44
CA VAL A 547 -9.48 -1.61 -27.58
C VAL A 547 -7.98 -1.69 -27.30
N PRO A 548 -7.19 -0.67 -27.68
CA PRO A 548 -5.74 -0.73 -27.57
C PRO A 548 -5.29 -0.90 -26.12
N ALA A 549 -4.38 -1.84 -25.88
CA ALA A 549 -3.86 -2.14 -24.54
C ALA A 549 -3.26 -0.91 -23.83
N HIS A 550 -2.73 0.08 -24.60
CA HIS A 550 -2.15 1.29 -24.04
C HIS A 550 -3.15 2.13 -23.22
N VAL A 551 -4.45 2.03 -23.48
CA VAL A 551 -5.50 2.71 -22.70
C VAL A 551 -5.44 2.33 -21.22
N PHE A 552 -5.17 1.05 -20.94
CA PHE A 552 -5.09 0.50 -19.58
C PHE A 552 -3.67 0.59 -19.02
N LEU A 553 -2.67 0.38 -19.89
CA LEU A 553 -1.26 0.36 -19.51
C LEU A 553 -0.70 1.76 -19.23
N ASN A 554 -1.29 2.79 -19.84
CA ASN A 554 -0.92 4.20 -19.66
C ASN A 554 -1.96 4.94 -18.80
N HIS A 555 -2.79 4.21 -18.07
CA HIS A 555 -3.80 4.81 -17.21
C HIS A 555 -3.16 5.64 -16.09
N ILE A 556 -3.78 6.80 -15.79
CA ILE A 556 -3.29 7.75 -14.76
C ILE A 556 -3.23 7.12 -13.35
N ASP A 557 -4.11 6.16 -13.08
CA ASP A 557 -4.14 5.40 -11.83
C ASP A 557 -3.15 4.22 -11.93
N PRO A 558 -2.07 4.22 -11.12
CA PRO A 558 -1.06 3.15 -11.14
C PRO A 558 -1.63 1.76 -10.80
N GLU A 559 -2.69 1.69 -10.00
CA GLU A 559 -3.34 0.42 -9.64
C GLU A 559 -4.01 -0.22 -10.86
N VAL A 560 -4.65 0.59 -11.71
CA VAL A 560 -5.23 0.15 -12.98
C VAL A 560 -4.14 -0.36 -13.93
N CYS A 561 -3.03 0.38 -14.06
CA CYS A 561 -1.90 -0.01 -14.89
C CYS A 561 -1.32 -1.36 -14.40
N ASN A 562 -0.96 -1.47 -13.13
CA ASN A 562 -0.35 -2.67 -12.56
C ASN A 562 -1.25 -3.91 -12.69
N MET A 563 -2.56 -3.75 -12.41
CA MET A 563 -3.52 -4.84 -12.53
C MET A 563 -3.70 -5.27 -14.00
N SER A 564 -3.74 -4.33 -14.93
CA SER A 564 -3.85 -4.62 -16.36
C SER A 564 -2.60 -5.34 -16.89
N VAL A 565 -1.40 -4.92 -16.47
CA VAL A 565 -0.14 -5.62 -16.77
C VAL A 565 -0.18 -7.05 -16.27
N ASP A 566 -0.60 -7.25 -15.02
CA ASP A 566 -0.66 -8.57 -14.40
C ASP A 566 -1.64 -9.52 -15.14
N ILE A 567 -2.79 -9.01 -15.57
CA ILE A 567 -3.77 -9.77 -16.35
C ILE A 567 -3.24 -10.07 -17.76
N LEU A 568 -2.68 -9.08 -18.46
CA LEU A 568 -2.21 -9.22 -19.84
C LEU A 568 -0.97 -10.10 -19.97
N THR A 569 -0.16 -10.24 -18.90
CA THR A 569 1.06 -11.07 -18.87
C THR A 569 0.86 -12.42 -18.18
N SER A 570 -0.33 -12.72 -17.66
CA SER A 570 -0.60 -13.93 -16.87
C SER A 570 -0.28 -15.23 -17.61
N ASP A 571 -0.44 -15.26 -18.92
CA ASP A 571 -0.25 -16.48 -19.74
C ASP A 571 1.17 -16.60 -20.31
N ASP A 572 2.01 -15.57 -20.21
CA ASP A 572 3.37 -15.56 -20.78
C ASP A 572 4.29 -16.64 -20.14
N ASN A 573 3.91 -17.19 -18.99
CA ASN A 573 4.61 -18.26 -18.29
C ASN A 573 4.15 -19.69 -18.70
N TYR A 574 3.02 -19.82 -19.39
CA TYR A 574 2.46 -21.11 -19.79
C TYR A 574 2.80 -21.41 -21.25
N VAL A 575 4.05 -21.75 -21.52
CA VAL A 575 4.46 -22.30 -22.81
C VAL A 575 4.36 -23.81 -22.73
N ALA A 576 3.54 -24.42 -23.60
CA ALA A 576 3.47 -25.87 -23.70
C ALA A 576 4.88 -26.43 -23.89
N SER A 577 5.28 -27.37 -23.05
CA SER A 577 6.62 -27.97 -23.13
C SER A 577 6.81 -28.64 -24.49
N GLU A 578 8.06 -28.70 -24.98
CA GLU A 578 8.38 -29.43 -26.22
C GLU A 578 7.88 -30.89 -26.23
N LEU A 579 7.73 -31.48 -25.04
CA LEU A 579 7.22 -32.84 -24.87
C LEU A 579 5.75 -32.96 -25.32
N TRP A 580 4.94 -31.96 -25.06
CA TRP A 580 3.52 -31.92 -25.46
C TRP A 580 3.39 -31.70 -26.95
N ARG A 581 4.22 -30.83 -27.55
CA ARG A 581 4.29 -30.64 -28.99
C ARG A 581 4.72 -31.93 -29.72
N ARG A 582 5.70 -32.67 -29.18
CA ARG A 582 6.18 -33.95 -29.75
C ARG A 582 5.13 -35.06 -29.66
N LYS A 583 4.20 -35.01 -28.69
CA LYS A 583 3.14 -35.98 -28.49
C LYS A 583 1.83 -35.60 -29.19
N GLU A 584 1.83 -34.49 -29.95
CA GLU A 584 0.63 -33.95 -30.63
C GLU A 584 -0.57 -33.77 -29.70
N ILE A 585 -0.33 -33.48 -28.42
CA ILE A 585 -1.40 -33.21 -27.47
C ILE A 585 -1.88 -31.76 -27.71
N HIS A 586 -3.08 -31.63 -28.24
CA HIS A 586 -3.76 -30.33 -28.40
C HIS A 586 -4.30 -29.88 -27.04
N ILE A 587 -3.97 -28.64 -26.67
CA ILE A 587 -4.56 -27.97 -25.50
C ILE A 587 -5.36 -26.81 -26.07
N ASP A 588 -6.66 -26.84 -25.81
CA ASP A 588 -7.52 -25.73 -26.20
C ASP A 588 -7.08 -24.45 -25.52
N THR A 589 -6.90 -23.40 -26.30
CA THR A 589 -6.55 -22.07 -25.79
C THR A 589 -7.79 -21.32 -25.34
N ASP A 590 -7.64 -20.29 -24.47
CA ASP A 590 -8.77 -19.44 -24.07
C ASP A 590 -9.51 -18.86 -25.29
N ALA A 591 -8.78 -18.55 -26.39
CA ALA A 591 -9.35 -18.04 -27.62
C ALA A 591 -10.25 -19.06 -28.33
N GLU A 592 -9.93 -20.35 -28.26
CA GLU A 592 -10.74 -21.43 -28.83
C GLU A 592 -11.96 -21.77 -27.97
N MET A 593 -11.87 -21.46 -26.66
CA MET A 593 -12.90 -21.77 -25.68
C MET A 593 -13.85 -20.61 -25.35
N LEU A 594 -13.81 -19.51 -26.10
CA LEU A 594 -14.63 -18.30 -25.80
C LEU A 594 -16.13 -18.60 -25.70
N ALA A 595 -16.66 -19.47 -26.56
CA ALA A 595 -18.08 -19.84 -26.57
C ALA A 595 -18.55 -20.50 -25.25
N VAL A 596 -17.64 -21.13 -24.52
CA VAL A 596 -17.91 -21.78 -23.22
C VAL A 596 -17.41 -20.92 -22.06
N GLY A 597 -16.21 -20.38 -22.17
CA GLY A 597 -15.50 -19.69 -21.10
C GLY A 597 -16.19 -18.37 -20.70
N VAL A 598 -16.56 -17.54 -21.65
CA VAL A 598 -17.18 -16.23 -21.38
C VAL A 598 -18.55 -16.37 -20.71
N PRO A 599 -19.52 -17.13 -21.26
CA PRO A 599 -20.81 -17.35 -20.59
C PRO A 599 -20.66 -18.02 -19.22
N LYS A 600 -19.70 -18.95 -19.07
CA LYS A 600 -19.43 -19.65 -17.81
C LYS A 600 -18.93 -18.68 -16.75
N ALA A 601 -17.93 -17.84 -17.06
CA ALA A 601 -17.35 -16.88 -16.11
C ALA A 601 -18.43 -15.89 -15.59
N VAL A 602 -19.22 -15.32 -16.50
CA VAL A 602 -20.29 -14.38 -16.15
C VAL A 602 -21.40 -15.08 -15.33
N THR A 603 -21.80 -16.30 -15.72
CA THR A 603 -22.85 -17.03 -15.03
C THR A 603 -22.42 -17.45 -13.62
N LEU A 604 -21.15 -17.87 -13.43
CA LEU A 604 -20.58 -18.19 -12.11
C LEU A 604 -20.53 -16.96 -11.22
N TYR A 605 -20.15 -15.80 -11.77
CA TYR A 605 -20.13 -14.55 -11.02
C TYR A 605 -21.53 -14.15 -10.56
N LYS A 606 -22.54 -14.19 -11.46
CA LYS A 606 -23.96 -13.95 -11.12
C LYS A 606 -24.47 -14.91 -10.04
N SER A 607 -24.12 -16.19 -10.15
CA SER A 607 -24.45 -17.18 -9.11
C SER A 607 -23.91 -16.77 -7.74
N LYS A 608 -22.66 -16.32 -7.70
CA LYS A 608 -22.01 -15.88 -6.47
C LYS A 608 -22.64 -14.62 -5.89
N VAL A 609 -23.01 -13.65 -6.74
CA VAL A 609 -23.74 -12.44 -6.32
C VAL A 609 -25.08 -12.79 -5.70
N ILE A 610 -25.88 -13.69 -6.33
CA ILE A 610 -27.17 -14.12 -5.80
C ILE A 610 -27.01 -14.88 -4.47
N GLU A 611 -26.01 -15.73 -4.34
CA GLU A 611 -25.71 -16.39 -3.07
C GLU A 611 -25.41 -15.39 -1.96
N ALA A 612 -24.65 -14.32 -2.26
CA ALA A 612 -24.39 -13.27 -1.29
C ALA A 612 -25.64 -12.49 -0.90
N LEU A 613 -26.51 -12.14 -1.88
CA LEU A 613 -27.79 -11.48 -1.62
C LEU A 613 -28.76 -12.33 -0.80
N ILE A 614 -28.87 -13.63 -1.10
CA ILE A 614 -29.68 -14.58 -0.30
C ILE A 614 -29.18 -14.61 1.15
N LYS A 615 -27.87 -14.67 1.34
CA LYS A 615 -27.27 -14.70 2.67
C LYS A 615 -27.49 -13.40 3.46
N GLU A 616 -27.41 -12.25 2.79
CA GLU A 616 -27.72 -10.95 3.38
C GLU A 616 -29.17 -10.88 3.86
N LEU A 617 -30.12 -11.30 3.01
CA LEU A 617 -31.54 -11.34 3.37
C LEU A 617 -31.86 -12.33 4.49
N GLN A 618 -31.19 -13.50 4.51
CA GLN A 618 -31.30 -14.47 5.61
C GLN A 618 -30.77 -13.88 6.93
N GLY A 619 -29.71 -13.08 6.88
CA GLY A 619 -29.22 -12.35 8.06
C GLY A 619 -30.23 -11.34 8.60
N ARG A 620 -30.96 -10.65 7.70
CA ARG A 620 -32.01 -9.70 8.10
C ARG A 620 -33.24 -10.38 8.73
N LEU A 621 -33.57 -11.59 8.33
CA LEU A 621 -34.67 -12.37 8.99
C LEU A 621 -34.35 -12.78 10.43
N GLY A 622 -33.06 -12.78 10.81
CA GLY A 622 -32.63 -13.05 12.18
C GLY A 622 -32.56 -11.83 13.08
N ASP A 623 -32.95 -10.65 12.60
CA ASP A 623 -32.92 -9.42 13.38
C ASP A 623 -34.21 -9.33 14.24
N GLU A 624 -34.05 -9.24 15.56
CA GLU A 624 -35.18 -9.19 16.52
C GLU A 624 -36.06 -7.93 16.38
N ASN A 625 -35.58 -6.91 15.65
CA ASN A 625 -36.27 -5.63 15.48
C ASN A 625 -36.92 -5.45 14.09
N ILE A 626 -37.00 -6.51 13.27
CA ILE A 626 -37.60 -6.42 11.94
C ILE A 626 -39.11 -6.24 12.02
N SER A 627 -39.68 -5.29 11.29
CA SER A 627 -41.11 -5.08 11.21
C SER A 627 -41.80 -6.17 10.37
N ASP A 628 -43.10 -6.42 10.60
CA ASP A 628 -43.87 -7.41 9.83
C ASP A 628 -43.92 -7.11 8.33
N GLU A 629 -43.87 -5.86 7.93
CA GLU A 629 -43.85 -5.41 6.52
C GLU A 629 -42.49 -5.68 5.87
N GLU A 630 -41.40 -5.36 6.55
CA GLU A 630 -40.04 -5.69 6.11
C GLU A 630 -39.80 -7.18 6.04
N MET A 631 -40.31 -7.94 6.98
CA MET A 631 -40.21 -9.40 6.97
C MET A 631 -40.89 -10.01 5.73
N ARG A 632 -42.07 -9.51 5.34
CA ARG A 632 -42.75 -9.95 4.12
C ARG A 632 -41.95 -9.63 2.86
N ASP A 633 -41.40 -8.43 2.74
CA ASP A 633 -40.53 -8.02 1.61
C ASP A 633 -39.29 -8.92 1.52
N VAL A 634 -38.62 -9.16 2.64
CA VAL A 634 -37.43 -10.03 2.70
C VAL A 634 -37.75 -11.46 2.29
N VAL A 635 -38.89 -12.04 2.73
CA VAL A 635 -39.31 -13.39 2.35
C VAL A 635 -39.65 -13.46 0.87
N GLN A 636 -40.32 -12.44 0.33
CA GLN A 636 -40.65 -12.39 -1.09
C GLN A 636 -39.38 -12.31 -1.98
N ARG A 637 -38.41 -11.50 -1.60
CA ARG A 637 -37.11 -11.40 -2.29
C ARG A 637 -36.29 -12.68 -2.19
N LEU A 638 -36.27 -13.31 -1.01
CA LEU A 638 -35.61 -14.60 -0.82
C LEU A 638 -36.18 -15.67 -1.73
N THR A 639 -37.51 -15.70 -1.88
CA THR A 639 -38.20 -16.67 -2.75
C THR A 639 -37.80 -16.42 -4.21
N ALA A 640 -37.80 -15.15 -4.66
CA ALA A 640 -37.40 -14.77 -6.01
C ALA A 640 -35.92 -15.14 -6.29
N TYR A 641 -35.00 -14.78 -5.38
CA TYR A 641 -33.58 -15.09 -5.58
C TYR A 641 -33.28 -16.60 -5.53
N ASN A 642 -33.99 -17.38 -4.74
CA ASN A 642 -33.85 -18.85 -4.76
C ASN A 642 -34.32 -19.45 -6.10
N GLN A 643 -35.38 -18.92 -6.73
CA GLN A 643 -35.82 -19.35 -8.06
C GLN A 643 -34.76 -19.01 -9.13
N VAL A 644 -34.18 -17.80 -9.08
CA VAL A 644 -33.11 -17.40 -9.98
C VAL A 644 -31.86 -18.27 -9.77
N LYS A 645 -31.50 -18.60 -8.52
CA LYS A 645 -30.39 -19.51 -8.21
C LYS A 645 -30.56 -20.88 -8.86
N VAL A 646 -31.76 -21.46 -8.82
CA VAL A 646 -32.06 -22.75 -9.47
C VAL A 646 -31.92 -22.63 -10.99
N THR A 647 -32.39 -21.53 -11.58
CA THR A 647 -32.28 -21.28 -13.03
C THR A 647 -30.82 -21.17 -13.46
N ILE A 648 -30.00 -20.45 -12.70
CA ILE A 648 -28.56 -20.30 -12.95
C ILE A 648 -27.84 -21.64 -12.79
N ALA A 649 -28.14 -22.42 -11.77
CA ALA A 649 -27.55 -23.74 -11.56
C ALA A 649 -27.82 -24.69 -12.76
N ASN A 650 -29.03 -24.67 -13.28
CA ASN A 650 -29.38 -25.42 -14.48
C ASN A 650 -28.65 -24.91 -15.74
N LYS A 651 -28.42 -23.60 -15.85
CA LYS A 651 -27.63 -23.00 -16.95
C LYS A 651 -26.16 -23.43 -16.86
N ILE A 652 -25.56 -23.42 -15.66
CA ILE A 652 -24.20 -23.88 -15.41
C ILE A 652 -24.03 -25.36 -15.77
N GLN A 653 -24.94 -26.24 -15.35
CA GLN A 653 -24.87 -27.67 -15.71
C GLN A 653 -24.87 -27.89 -17.23
N ARG A 654 -25.63 -27.11 -18.00
CA ARG A 654 -25.65 -27.19 -19.46
C ARG A 654 -24.39 -26.63 -20.13
N LEU A 655 -23.60 -25.80 -19.45
CA LEU A 655 -22.34 -25.25 -19.97
C LEU A 655 -21.14 -26.17 -19.65
N ILE A 656 -21.28 -27.10 -18.71
CA ILE A 656 -20.23 -28.04 -18.30
C ILE A 656 -20.37 -29.39 -19.03
N LEU A 657 -21.57 -29.75 -19.50
CA LEU A 657 -21.85 -30.92 -20.33
C LEU A 657 -21.72 -30.60 -21.82
#